data_ae4e7deb70048a8843e8b2ed244ff262
#
_entry.id   ae4e7deb70048a8843e8b2ed244ff262
#
_cell.length_a   1.000
_cell.length_b   1.000
_cell.length_c   1.000
_cell.angle_alpha   90.00
_cell.angle_beta   90.00
_cell.angle_gamma   90.00
#
_symmetry.space_group_name_H-M   'P 1'
#
loop_
_entity.id
_entity.type
_entity.pdbx_description
1 polymer ?
#
loop_
_entity_poly.entity_id
_entity_poly.type
_entity_poly.pdbx_seq_one_letter_code
_entity_poly.pdbx_strand_id
1 'polypeptide(L)'
;MRPLADVRVHDVTTGWQRGAGRFLDELGVQVVGSPDLADLVVDDGRLDPESLLAAHPRLVVVTLTDFGRTGPYASWTGSEAALAALGGVLSRSGLPGRPPVLPPAGLVHGTACVHAVWAALVALTKARRTGEGELVDVSAHEVVVHGFDPGFGTQGSAAAGRADTFPRGRPDARAFYPVFDCADGQVRLCLLAPRQWRAMFGWLGEPAEFADPRFDTIPGRFAAADQLHPLIAALFADRTREELAEEGARRGIPIAGVLRADEVGAVEHYAASGALVDGWPAGYLTFDGHRAEEGGTTEGPSPFVVADASVVPLRPLSGLRVLDLGVIVFGAELGRLLADQGAEVIKVESTAFPDGLRQSRKGSGMSVSFAWGQRGKLSLGLDLRTPQGADLLRSLVEQSDVVLSNFKPGTLASLGFGDLASLNPLVVSSESSAFGSSGPWSSRMGYGPLVRASTGVTDLWRDGADPCDGSTVYPDHVAAHVAAVGVLATLLGRGRERRGAVVGTAQSDVALVHLLTADEDGVSDVVACAGDDDWLAVTLRAGDDERLADLLDPDDDLVKAVSRWAAAVPVGEAMLALQARGVAAGALLRLPELLEDPQLVARHAFAELVHHDLPAPVPASARAARFSSIPDVEQRPAPELGQDTREVLQRLLALGSDDVDALVAAGVVHCV
;
A
#
# COMPACT_ATOMS: atom_id res chain seq x y z
N MET A 1 3.69 -13.34 19.91
CA MET A 1 4.78 -12.36 20.11
C MET A 1 4.18 -10.97 20.33
N ARG A 2 4.74 -10.14 21.22
CA ARG A 2 4.33 -8.73 21.44
C ARG A 2 5.53 -7.83 21.16
N PRO A 3 5.75 -7.45 19.90
CA PRO A 3 7.00 -6.81 19.49
C PRO A 3 7.26 -5.48 20.20
N LEU A 4 6.22 -4.73 20.58
CA LEU A 4 6.33 -3.43 21.26
C LEU A 4 5.94 -3.44 22.73
N ALA A 5 6.03 -4.59 23.42
CA ALA A 5 5.63 -4.73 24.83
C ALA A 5 6.39 -3.80 25.81
N ASP A 6 7.49 -3.21 25.39
CA ASP A 6 8.30 -2.24 26.14
C ASP A 6 8.06 -0.78 25.72
N VAL A 7 7.12 -0.52 24.80
CA VAL A 7 6.76 0.84 24.34
C VAL A 7 5.52 1.32 25.09
N ARG A 8 5.62 2.48 25.71
CA ARG A 8 4.53 3.13 26.44
C ARG A 8 3.91 4.21 25.56
N VAL A 9 2.59 4.11 25.33
CA VAL A 9 1.85 5.01 24.44
C VAL A 9 0.79 5.77 25.22
N HIS A 10 0.77 7.08 25.07
CA HIS A 10 -0.34 7.94 25.47
C HIS A 10 -1.13 8.34 24.21
N ASP A 11 -2.28 7.69 24.04
CA ASP A 11 -3.20 7.94 22.91
C ASP A 11 -4.33 8.84 23.37
N VAL A 12 -4.44 10.03 22.76
CA VAL A 12 -5.51 11.00 23.01
C VAL A 12 -6.41 11.21 21.80
N THR A 13 -6.29 10.35 20.79
CA THR A 13 -7.07 10.47 19.55
C THR A 13 -8.56 10.19 19.78
N THR A 14 -9.37 10.78 18.90
CA THR A 14 -10.82 10.55 18.81
C THR A 14 -11.22 10.30 17.36
N GLY A 15 -12.47 9.90 17.14
CA GLY A 15 -12.94 9.63 15.78
C GLY A 15 -12.10 8.57 15.06
N TRP A 16 -11.91 8.76 13.78
CA TRP A 16 -11.22 7.81 12.91
C TRP A 16 -9.73 7.58 13.27
N GLN A 17 -9.06 8.57 13.89
CA GLN A 17 -7.65 8.48 14.28
C GLN A 17 -7.40 7.38 15.31
N ARG A 18 -8.42 6.93 16.05
CA ARG A 18 -8.33 5.75 16.96
C ARG A 18 -7.86 4.47 16.28
N GLY A 19 -7.98 4.41 14.95
CA GLY A 19 -7.44 3.31 14.17
C GLY A 19 -5.92 3.13 14.36
N ALA A 20 -5.17 4.23 14.54
CA ALA A 20 -3.74 4.16 14.81
C ALA A 20 -3.44 3.55 16.20
N GLY A 21 -4.19 3.96 17.24
CA GLY A 21 -4.10 3.37 18.58
C GLY A 21 -4.42 1.88 18.57
N ARG A 22 -5.51 1.46 17.92
CA ARG A 22 -5.86 0.04 17.77
C ARG A 22 -4.74 -0.77 17.11
N PHE A 23 -4.09 -0.23 16.07
CA PHE A 23 -2.97 -0.92 15.44
C PHE A 23 -1.73 -1.00 16.36
N LEU A 24 -1.45 0.04 17.15
CA LEU A 24 -0.39 -0.01 18.17
C LEU A 24 -0.72 -1.05 19.26
N ASP A 25 -1.97 -1.14 19.71
CA ASP A 25 -2.43 -2.16 20.66
C ASP A 25 -2.20 -3.58 20.14
N GLU A 26 -2.49 -3.84 18.85
CA GLU A 26 -2.18 -5.10 18.16
C GLU A 26 -0.68 -5.45 18.26
N LEU A 27 0.20 -4.45 18.18
CA LEU A 27 1.66 -4.63 18.32
C LEU A 27 2.10 -4.83 19.78
N GLY A 28 1.18 -4.71 20.72
CA GLY A 28 1.38 -5.04 22.12
C GLY A 28 1.96 -3.92 23.00
N VAL A 29 1.77 -2.65 22.64
CA VAL A 29 2.21 -1.50 23.44
C VAL A 29 1.57 -1.48 24.82
N GLN A 30 2.11 -0.66 25.72
CA GLN A 30 1.55 -0.36 27.03
C GLN A 30 0.85 1.01 27.00
N VAL A 31 -0.47 1.04 27.13
CA VAL A 31 -1.21 2.29 27.19
C VAL A 31 -1.02 2.95 28.54
N VAL A 32 -0.67 4.25 28.56
CA VAL A 32 -0.45 5.05 29.77
C VAL A 32 -1.34 6.29 29.80
N GLY A 33 -1.68 6.73 31.00
CA GLY A 33 -2.64 7.83 31.21
C GLY A 33 -2.05 9.25 31.09
N SER A 34 -0.73 9.40 30.92
CA SER A 34 -0.06 10.72 30.89
C SER A 34 1.12 10.69 29.93
N PRO A 35 1.39 11.81 29.22
CA PRO A 35 2.59 11.96 28.40
C PRO A 35 3.89 11.85 29.19
N ASP A 36 3.89 12.17 30.48
CA ASP A 36 5.08 12.05 31.39
C ASP A 36 5.59 10.60 31.50
N LEU A 37 4.71 9.63 31.26
CA LEU A 37 5.01 8.21 31.32
C LEU A 37 5.24 7.58 29.96
N ALA A 38 5.03 8.33 28.87
CA ALA A 38 5.01 7.81 27.50
C ALA A 38 6.38 7.86 26.84
N ASP A 39 6.59 6.93 25.90
CA ASP A 39 7.66 6.97 24.90
C ASP A 39 7.12 7.54 23.56
N LEU A 40 5.81 7.39 23.35
CA LEU A 40 5.07 7.85 22.17
C LEU A 40 3.74 8.47 22.61
N VAL A 41 3.43 9.66 22.07
CA VAL A 41 2.09 10.27 22.12
C VAL A 41 1.48 10.24 20.72
N VAL A 42 0.23 9.82 20.62
CA VAL A 42 -0.57 9.93 19.39
C VAL A 42 -1.70 10.92 19.64
N ASP A 43 -1.78 11.94 18.77
CA ASP A 43 -2.64 13.11 18.94
C ASP A 43 -3.38 13.42 17.62
N ASP A 44 -4.61 13.91 17.72
CA ASP A 44 -5.43 14.35 16.59
C ASP A 44 -5.45 15.88 16.40
N GLY A 45 -4.42 16.56 16.88
CA GLY A 45 -4.22 18.00 16.73
C GLY A 45 -4.69 18.85 17.92
N ARG A 46 -4.99 18.22 19.06
CA ARG A 46 -5.48 18.92 20.26
C ARG A 46 -4.38 19.36 21.21
N LEU A 47 -3.23 18.70 21.17
CA LEU A 47 -2.10 18.99 22.04
C LEU A 47 -1.19 20.03 21.38
N ASP A 48 -0.38 20.67 22.21
CA ASP A 48 0.79 21.46 21.79
C ASP A 48 2.04 20.56 21.81
N PRO A 49 2.43 20.00 20.65
CA PRO A 49 3.52 19.03 20.62
C PRO A 49 4.89 19.67 20.84
N GLU A 50 5.06 20.95 20.54
CA GLU A 50 6.31 21.67 20.80
C GLU A 50 6.54 21.81 22.30
N SER A 51 5.50 22.15 23.07
CA SER A 51 5.56 22.20 24.54
C SER A 51 5.83 20.84 25.15
N LEU A 52 5.23 19.77 24.61
CA LEU A 52 5.48 18.39 25.05
C LEU A 52 6.93 17.99 24.84
N LEU A 53 7.49 18.25 23.66
CA LEU A 53 8.89 17.94 23.35
C LEU A 53 9.88 18.77 24.18
N ALA A 54 9.54 20.03 24.47
CA ALA A 54 10.37 20.87 25.35
C ALA A 54 10.42 20.31 26.79
N ALA A 55 9.30 19.76 27.27
CA ALA A 55 9.23 19.11 28.60
C ALA A 55 9.86 17.71 28.59
N HIS A 56 9.73 16.96 27.49
CA HIS A 56 10.17 15.57 27.35
C HIS A 56 11.03 15.38 26.11
N PRO A 57 12.32 15.73 26.13
CA PRO A 57 13.18 15.78 24.92
C PRO A 57 13.40 14.43 24.21
N ARG A 58 12.99 13.31 24.81
CA ARG A 58 13.07 11.96 24.21
C ARG A 58 11.74 11.46 23.67
N LEU A 59 10.66 12.20 23.90
CA LEU A 59 9.32 11.81 23.52
C LEU A 59 9.17 11.84 21.99
N VAL A 60 8.46 10.87 21.45
CA VAL A 60 7.94 10.94 20.08
C VAL A 60 6.50 11.42 20.14
N VAL A 61 6.19 12.47 19.38
CA VAL A 61 4.81 12.99 19.27
C VAL A 61 4.36 12.87 17.83
N VAL A 62 3.28 12.12 17.59
CA VAL A 62 2.67 11.95 16.28
C VAL A 62 1.33 12.67 16.28
N THR A 63 1.21 13.71 15.44
CA THR A 63 -0.05 14.39 15.19
C THR A 63 -0.64 13.88 13.88
N LEU A 64 -1.84 13.29 13.92
CA LEU A 64 -2.56 12.74 12.77
C LEU A 64 -3.83 13.56 12.53
N THR A 65 -3.84 14.34 11.43
CA THR A 65 -4.98 15.21 11.08
C THR A 65 -5.34 15.08 9.59
N ASP A 66 -6.48 15.61 9.20
CA ASP A 66 -6.97 15.52 7.81
C ASP A 66 -5.98 16.17 6.82
N PHE A 67 -5.47 17.36 7.14
CA PHE A 67 -4.63 18.14 6.23
C PHE A 67 -3.23 18.45 6.75
N GLY A 68 -2.86 17.93 7.92
CA GLY A 68 -1.60 18.26 8.60
C GLY A 68 -1.68 19.59 9.36
N ARG A 69 -0.64 19.87 10.15
CA ARG A 69 -0.57 21.03 11.06
C ARG A 69 -0.28 22.36 10.35
N THR A 70 0.14 22.33 9.09
CA THR A 70 0.60 23.50 8.34
C THR A 70 0.02 23.54 6.94
N GLY A 71 0.06 24.73 6.32
CA GLY A 71 -0.45 24.95 4.98
C GLY A 71 -1.87 25.57 4.98
N PRO A 72 -2.37 25.97 3.81
CA PRO A 72 -3.64 26.71 3.69
C PRO A 72 -4.87 25.91 4.13
N TYR A 73 -4.83 24.55 4.11
CA TYR A 73 -5.96 23.71 4.51
C TYR A 73 -5.86 23.19 5.95
N ALA A 74 -4.85 23.60 6.73
CA ALA A 74 -4.62 23.08 8.08
C ALA A 74 -5.81 23.26 9.05
N SER A 75 -6.66 24.26 8.82
CA SER A 75 -7.87 24.52 9.61
C SER A 75 -9.16 23.97 8.99
N TRP A 76 -9.07 23.30 7.84
CA TRP A 76 -10.23 22.75 7.16
C TRP A 76 -10.76 21.50 7.84
N THR A 77 -12.03 21.22 7.61
CA THR A 77 -12.69 20.01 8.07
C THR A 77 -12.59 18.94 6.98
N GLY A 78 -12.00 17.81 7.30
CA GLY A 78 -11.89 16.67 6.38
C GLY A 78 -13.02 15.65 6.56
N SER A 79 -13.07 14.76 5.58
CA SER A 79 -13.82 13.51 5.58
C SER A 79 -13.19 12.57 4.55
N GLU A 80 -13.49 11.28 4.58
CA GLU A 80 -12.99 10.35 3.56
C GLU A 80 -13.38 10.77 2.14
N ALA A 81 -14.61 11.26 1.95
CA ALA A 81 -15.09 11.73 0.66
C ALA A 81 -14.30 12.95 0.16
N ALA A 82 -14.12 13.97 1.01
CA ALA A 82 -13.35 15.16 0.68
C ALA A 82 -11.88 14.83 0.39
N LEU A 83 -11.26 13.98 1.22
CA LEU A 83 -9.88 13.53 1.05
C LEU A 83 -9.69 12.71 -0.24
N ALA A 84 -10.65 11.82 -0.59
CA ALA A 84 -10.61 11.06 -1.83
C ALA A 84 -10.74 11.96 -3.07
N ALA A 85 -11.55 13.02 -3.00
CA ALA A 85 -11.68 14.02 -4.07
C ALA A 85 -10.39 14.81 -4.26
N LEU A 86 -9.89 15.44 -3.20
CA LEU A 86 -8.67 16.24 -3.19
C LEU A 86 -7.40 15.41 -3.44
N GLY A 87 -7.42 14.11 -3.13
CA GLY A 87 -6.32 13.18 -3.38
C GLY A 87 -6.31 12.55 -4.77
N GLY A 88 -7.21 12.97 -5.68
CA GLY A 88 -7.25 12.52 -7.06
C GLY A 88 -7.88 11.13 -7.28
N VAL A 89 -8.40 10.48 -6.24
CA VAL A 89 -9.02 9.15 -6.34
C VAL A 89 -10.28 9.19 -7.18
N LEU A 90 -11.15 10.18 -6.94
CA LEU A 90 -12.43 10.30 -7.65
C LEU A 90 -12.27 10.60 -9.14
N SER A 91 -11.16 11.18 -9.57
CA SER A 91 -10.88 11.41 -11.00
C SER A 91 -10.70 10.12 -11.80
N ARG A 92 -10.56 8.99 -11.11
CA ARG A 92 -10.36 7.65 -11.69
C ARG A 92 -11.43 6.65 -11.26
N SER A 93 -12.37 7.05 -10.39
CA SER A 93 -13.42 6.22 -9.83
C SER A 93 -14.75 6.47 -10.50
N GLY A 94 -15.38 5.44 -11.06
CA GLY A 94 -16.66 5.55 -11.77
C GLY A 94 -16.57 5.16 -13.23
N LEU A 95 -17.54 5.61 -14.01
CA LEU A 95 -17.69 5.29 -15.44
C LEU A 95 -17.64 6.56 -16.28
N PRO A 96 -17.23 6.48 -17.55
CA PRO A 96 -17.26 7.62 -18.46
C PRO A 96 -18.66 8.23 -18.57
N GLY A 97 -18.74 9.56 -18.44
CA GLY A 97 -20.00 10.30 -18.58
C GLY A 97 -21.01 10.12 -17.44
N ARG A 98 -20.63 9.45 -16.36
CA ARG A 98 -21.42 9.32 -15.12
C ARG A 98 -20.74 10.06 -13.94
N PRO A 99 -21.47 10.33 -12.85
CA PRO A 99 -20.85 10.85 -11.62
C PRO A 99 -19.69 9.96 -11.14
N PRO A 100 -18.66 10.53 -10.49
CA PRO A 100 -17.66 9.73 -9.80
C PRO A 100 -18.28 8.98 -8.62
N VAL A 101 -17.67 7.85 -8.26
CA VAL A 101 -18.14 6.97 -7.18
C VAL A 101 -17.17 7.03 -6.02
N LEU A 102 -17.69 7.28 -4.81
CA LEU A 102 -16.87 7.28 -3.59
C LEU A 102 -16.31 5.88 -3.31
N PRO A 103 -15.06 5.76 -2.86
CA PRO A 103 -14.57 4.52 -2.29
C PRO A 103 -15.39 4.13 -1.05
N PRO A 104 -15.48 2.84 -0.69
CA PRO A 104 -16.09 2.41 0.55
C PRO A 104 -15.48 3.09 1.77
N ALA A 105 -16.31 3.36 2.78
CA ALA A 105 -15.86 3.94 4.04
C ALA A 105 -14.80 3.06 4.72
N GLY A 106 -13.92 3.68 5.49
CA GLY A 106 -12.82 3.05 6.23
C GLY A 106 -11.52 2.90 5.44
N LEU A 107 -11.57 2.91 4.11
CA LEU A 107 -10.36 2.65 3.31
C LEU A 107 -9.35 3.80 3.39
N VAL A 108 -9.81 5.03 3.30
CA VAL A 108 -8.96 6.24 3.32
C VAL A 108 -8.40 6.47 4.72
N HIS A 109 -9.26 6.53 5.72
CA HIS A 109 -8.86 6.77 7.11
C HIS A 109 -8.03 5.60 7.67
N GLY A 110 -8.38 4.35 7.36
CA GLY A 110 -7.58 3.19 7.74
C GLY A 110 -6.16 3.25 7.16
N THR A 111 -6.02 3.67 5.91
CA THR A 111 -4.70 3.88 5.29
C THR A 111 -3.91 4.98 6.02
N ALA A 112 -4.55 6.10 6.39
CA ALA A 112 -3.90 7.17 7.13
C ALA A 112 -3.41 6.71 8.52
N CYS A 113 -4.19 5.88 9.22
CA CYS A 113 -3.80 5.28 10.49
C CYS A 113 -2.57 4.36 10.34
N VAL A 114 -2.54 3.51 9.31
CA VAL A 114 -1.37 2.64 9.02
C VAL A 114 -0.11 3.47 8.78
N HIS A 115 -0.21 4.54 7.99
CA HIS A 115 0.92 5.45 7.74
C HIS A 115 1.39 6.17 8.99
N ALA A 116 0.46 6.59 9.86
CA ALA A 116 0.81 7.23 11.14
C ALA A 116 1.61 6.26 12.04
N VAL A 117 1.20 4.99 12.11
CA VAL A 117 1.93 3.97 12.88
C VAL A 117 3.31 3.71 12.26
N TRP A 118 3.42 3.62 10.92
CA TRP A 118 4.72 3.52 10.26
C TRP A 118 5.65 4.68 10.63
N ALA A 119 5.17 5.92 10.52
CA ALA A 119 5.94 7.11 10.84
C ALA A 119 6.32 7.18 12.33
N ALA A 120 5.41 6.74 13.22
CA ALA A 120 5.68 6.62 14.66
C ALA A 120 6.85 5.66 14.94
N LEU A 121 6.86 4.48 14.31
CA LEU A 121 7.93 3.50 14.52
C LEU A 121 9.27 3.96 13.94
N VAL A 122 9.27 4.67 12.80
CA VAL A 122 10.47 5.33 12.26
C VAL A 122 11.03 6.33 13.26
N ALA A 123 10.18 7.19 13.83
CA ALA A 123 10.57 8.17 14.83
C ALA A 123 11.05 7.52 16.15
N LEU A 124 10.37 6.47 16.62
CA LEU A 124 10.81 5.69 17.80
C LEU A 124 12.18 5.04 17.58
N THR A 125 12.42 4.55 16.35
CA THR A 125 13.73 3.98 15.99
C THR A 125 14.83 5.05 16.10
N LYS A 126 14.59 6.25 15.56
CA LYS A 126 15.50 7.39 15.74
C LYS A 126 15.70 7.69 17.22
N ALA A 127 14.62 7.84 17.98
CA ALA A 127 14.70 8.20 19.40
C ALA A 127 15.50 7.16 20.23
N ARG A 128 15.32 5.86 19.96
CA ARG A 128 16.11 4.79 20.62
C ARG A 128 17.59 4.81 20.25
N ARG A 129 17.93 5.26 19.04
CA ARG A 129 19.33 5.30 18.56
C ARG A 129 20.08 6.55 19.00
N THR A 130 19.39 7.69 19.01
CA THR A 130 20.02 8.99 19.27
C THR A 130 19.78 9.53 20.69
N GLY A 131 18.73 9.06 21.37
CA GLY A 131 18.26 9.62 22.63
C GLY A 131 17.46 10.91 22.47
N GLU A 132 17.15 11.33 21.24
CA GLU A 132 16.41 12.55 20.91
C GLU A 132 15.02 12.20 20.35
N GLY A 133 14.00 12.84 20.90
CA GLY A 133 12.61 12.69 20.45
C GLY A 133 12.37 13.23 19.04
N GLU A 134 11.13 13.13 18.59
CA GLU A 134 10.74 13.55 17.23
C GLU A 134 9.31 14.05 17.23
N LEU A 135 9.04 15.13 16.49
CA LEU A 135 7.70 15.52 16.11
C LEU A 135 7.40 15.00 14.71
N VAL A 136 6.28 14.30 14.60
CA VAL A 136 5.79 13.73 13.35
C VAL A 136 4.42 14.34 13.01
N ASP A 137 4.32 15.01 11.88
CA ASP A 137 3.07 15.58 11.37
C ASP A 137 2.58 14.76 10.18
N VAL A 138 1.52 13.99 10.39
CA VAL A 138 0.87 13.12 9.39
C VAL A 138 -0.39 13.79 8.88
N SER A 139 -0.44 14.02 7.57
CA SER A 139 -1.61 14.52 6.86
C SER A 139 -2.31 13.39 6.13
N ALA A 140 -3.58 13.11 6.45
CA ALA A 140 -4.37 12.14 5.72
C ALA A 140 -4.47 12.47 4.22
N HIS A 141 -4.54 13.76 3.85
CA HIS A 141 -4.52 14.21 2.45
C HIS A 141 -3.24 13.74 1.72
N GLU A 142 -2.05 13.98 2.30
CA GLU A 142 -0.78 13.48 1.73
C GLU A 142 -0.76 11.95 1.65
N VAL A 143 -1.31 11.27 2.65
CA VAL A 143 -1.40 9.80 2.63
C VAL A 143 -2.29 9.29 1.51
N VAL A 144 -3.43 9.92 1.22
CA VAL A 144 -4.28 9.54 0.08
C VAL A 144 -3.50 9.65 -1.23
N VAL A 145 -2.76 10.74 -1.42
CA VAL A 145 -1.98 10.99 -2.64
C VAL A 145 -0.84 9.99 -2.82
N HIS A 146 -0.19 9.56 -1.74
CA HIS A 146 1.06 8.78 -1.81
C HIS A 146 0.95 7.33 -1.37
N GLY A 147 -0.09 6.93 -0.66
CA GLY A 147 -0.19 5.61 -0.05
C GLY A 147 -1.49 4.87 -0.25
N PHE A 148 -2.61 5.57 -0.43
CA PHE A 148 -3.89 4.90 -0.69
C PHE A 148 -4.01 4.48 -2.16
N ASP A 149 -3.97 5.46 -3.07
CA ASP A 149 -4.11 5.23 -4.51
C ASP A 149 -3.18 6.18 -5.28
N PRO A 150 -1.84 6.00 -5.16
CA PRO A 150 -0.87 6.94 -5.70
C PRO A 150 -0.92 7.00 -7.22
N GLY A 151 -1.41 8.11 -7.74
CA GLY A 151 -1.48 8.39 -9.17
C GLY A 151 -0.09 8.51 -9.81
N PHE A 152 0.88 9.02 -9.07
CA PHE A 152 2.30 9.09 -9.44
C PHE A 152 3.09 8.02 -8.66
N GLY A 153 2.74 6.77 -8.81
CA GLY A 153 3.35 5.69 -8.04
C GLY A 153 3.63 4.47 -8.88
N THR A 154 3.91 3.36 -8.21
CA THR A 154 4.39 2.12 -8.82
C THR A 154 3.45 1.58 -9.89
N GLN A 155 2.16 1.76 -9.78
CA GLN A 155 1.21 1.28 -10.81
C GLN A 155 0.27 2.36 -11.33
N GLY A 156 -0.12 3.29 -10.50
CA GLY A 156 -0.98 4.41 -10.89
C GLY A 156 -0.35 5.27 -11.98
N SER A 157 0.95 5.48 -11.92
CA SER A 157 1.76 6.21 -12.89
C SER A 157 1.64 5.69 -14.32
N ALA A 158 1.35 4.42 -14.53
CA ALA A 158 1.14 3.89 -15.88
C ALA A 158 -0.06 4.55 -16.57
N ALA A 159 -1.05 4.98 -15.81
CA ALA A 159 -2.20 5.73 -16.29
C ALA A 159 -2.04 7.25 -16.09
N ALA A 160 -1.38 7.66 -15.02
CA ALA A 160 -1.39 8.98 -14.45
C ALA A 160 -0.25 9.91 -14.88
N GLY A 161 0.94 9.38 -15.19
CA GLY A 161 2.11 10.18 -15.57
C GLY A 161 2.04 10.85 -16.94
N ARG A 162 0.82 11.03 -17.49
CA ARG A 162 0.58 11.59 -18.80
C ARG A 162 -0.39 12.77 -18.70
N ALA A 163 0.07 13.85 -18.07
CA ALA A 163 -0.69 15.08 -17.98
C ALA A 163 -1.25 15.57 -19.33
N ASP A 164 -0.47 15.35 -20.41
CA ASP A 164 -0.81 15.69 -21.79
C ASP A 164 -1.89 14.80 -22.42
N THR A 165 -2.13 13.62 -21.86
CA THR A 165 -3.09 12.64 -22.38
C THR A 165 -4.21 12.29 -21.41
N PHE A 166 -4.27 12.97 -20.26
CA PHE A 166 -5.30 12.72 -19.25
C PHE A 166 -6.61 13.39 -19.70
N PRO A 167 -7.60 12.62 -20.23
CA PRO A 167 -8.86 13.23 -20.63
C PRO A 167 -9.60 13.78 -19.41
N ARG A 168 -10.35 14.88 -19.58
CA ARG A 168 -11.41 15.18 -18.63
C ARG A 168 -12.42 14.03 -18.65
N GLY A 169 -12.93 13.69 -17.48
CA GLY A 169 -13.73 12.49 -17.30
C GLY A 169 -12.90 11.29 -16.84
N ARG A 170 -13.58 10.22 -16.53
CA ARG A 170 -13.00 9.03 -15.91
C ARG A 170 -12.64 7.95 -16.93
N PRO A 171 -11.58 7.17 -16.69
CA PRO A 171 -11.37 5.94 -17.44
C PRO A 171 -12.52 4.96 -17.16
N ASP A 172 -12.85 4.11 -18.13
CA ASP A 172 -13.84 3.04 -17.90
C ASP A 172 -13.23 2.00 -16.93
N ALA A 173 -13.71 2.00 -15.69
CA ALA A 173 -13.23 1.08 -14.66
C ALA A 173 -13.48 -0.40 -15.00
N ARG A 174 -14.47 -0.72 -15.85
CA ARG A 174 -14.78 -2.08 -16.32
C ARG A 174 -13.72 -2.62 -17.28
N ALA A 175 -12.99 -1.74 -17.96
CA ALA A 175 -11.92 -2.12 -18.86
C ALA A 175 -10.70 -2.71 -18.14
N PHE A 176 -10.56 -2.45 -16.85
CA PHE A 176 -9.46 -2.95 -16.02
C PHE A 176 -9.97 -4.11 -15.16
N TYR A 177 -9.27 -5.25 -15.22
CA TYR A 177 -9.60 -6.45 -14.42
C TYR A 177 -11.08 -6.85 -14.51
N PRO A 178 -11.52 -7.34 -15.68
CA PRO A 178 -12.94 -7.51 -16.00
C PRO A 178 -13.65 -8.43 -15.02
N VAL A 179 -14.92 -8.11 -14.77
CA VAL A 179 -15.86 -8.91 -14.01
C VAL A 179 -16.82 -9.58 -14.97
N PHE A 180 -17.12 -10.85 -14.74
CA PHE A 180 -18.01 -11.67 -15.54
C PHE A 180 -19.12 -12.24 -14.68
N ASP A 181 -20.33 -12.30 -15.21
CA ASP A 181 -21.44 -13.02 -14.59
C ASP A 181 -21.20 -14.55 -14.66
N CYS A 182 -21.67 -15.25 -13.65
CA CYS A 182 -21.61 -16.70 -13.52
C CYS A 182 -22.88 -17.23 -12.88
N ALA A 183 -23.00 -18.55 -12.64
CA ALA A 183 -24.23 -19.18 -12.22
C ALA A 183 -24.82 -18.65 -10.90
N ASP A 184 -23.98 -18.20 -9.96
CA ASP A 184 -24.35 -17.78 -8.61
C ASP A 184 -23.87 -16.38 -8.24
N GLY A 185 -23.51 -15.55 -9.23
CA GLY A 185 -23.07 -14.18 -9.00
C GLY A 185 -22.05 -13.71 -10.04
N GLN A 186 -20.94 -13.15 -9.58
CA GLN A 186 -19.89 -12.60 -10.43
C GLN A 186 -18.49 -13.07 -10.03
N VAL A 187 -17.58 -13.15 -10.99
CA VAL A 187 -16.16 -13.42 -10.77
C VAL A 187 -15.31 -12.36 -11.43
N ARG A 188 -14.17 -12.04 -10.79
CA ARG A 188 -13.14 -11.18 -11.38
C ARG A 188 -11.99 -12.01 -11.91
N LEU A 189 -11.52 -11.67 -13.10
CA LEU A 189 -10.40 -12.30 -13.79
C LEU A 189 -9.20 -11.34 -13.87
N CYS A 190 -7.99 -11.86 -13.60
CA CYS A 190 -6.77 -11.05 -13.64
C CYS A 190 -5.67 -11.79 -14.42
N LEU A 191 -5.49 -11.45 -15.70
CA LEU A 191 -4.47 -12.06 -16.57
C LEU A 191 -3.31 -11.08 -16.77
N LEU A 192 -2.26 -11.16 -15.94
CA LEU A 192 -1.09 -10.26 -16.03
C LEU A 192 0.11 -10.91 -16.74
N ALA A 193 0.37 -12.20 -16.49
CA ALA A 193 1.51 -12.90 -17.06
C ALA A 193 1.15 -13.68 -18.34
N PRO A 194 2.08 -13.82 -19.31
CA PRO A 194 1.87 -14.62 -20.51
C PRO A 194 1.41 -16.05 -20.23
N ARG A 195 1.96 -16.69 -19.18
CA ARG A 195 1.58 -18.05 -18.77
C ARG A 195 0.10 -18.16 -18.38
N GLN A 196 -0.45 -17.14 -17.73
CA GLN A 196 -1.85 -17.09 -17.32
C GLN A 196 -2.77 -16.97 -18.53
N TRP A 197 -2.37 -16.16 -19.50
CA TRP A 197 -3.08 -16.06 -20.77
C TRP A 197 -3.06 -17.39 -21.53
N ARG A 198 -1.91 -18.03 -21.68
CA ARG A 198 -1.82 -19.33 -22.39
C ARG A 198 -2.67 -20.41 -21.74
N ALA A 199 -2.74 -20.42 -20.39
CA ALA A 199 -3.64 -21.33 -19.67
C ALA A 199 -5.12 -21.01 -19.94
N MET A 200 -5.49 -19.71 -20.01
CA MET A 200 -6.84 -19.25 -20.37
C MET A 200 -7.17 -19.58 -21.82
N PHE A 201 -6.26 -19.34 -22.74
CA PHE A 201 -6.40 -19.68 -24.15
C PHE A 201 -6.68 -21.19 -24.35
N GLY A 202 -5.92 -22.06 -23.65
CA GLY A 202 -6.19 -23.51 -23.63
C GLY A 202 -7.56 -23.85 -23.03
N TRP A 203 -8.00 -23.12 -21.99
CA TRP A 203 -9.32 -23.34 -21.39
C TRP A 203 -10.46 -22.90 -22.30
N LEU A 204 -10.26 -21.90 -23.14
CA LEU A 204 -11.20 -21.46 -24.19
C LEU A 204 -11.28 -22.41 -25.38
N GLY A 205 -10.45 -23.47 -25.43
CA GLY A 205 -10.40 -24.42 -26.55
C GLY A 205 -9.54 -23.94 -27.73
N GLU A 206 -8.59 -23.06 -27.47
CA GLU A 206 -7.60 -22.54 -28.43
C GLU A 206 -8.23 -21.89 -29.68
N PRO A 207 -9.13 -20.91 -29.54
CA PRO A 207 -9.79 -20.27 -30.66
C PRO A 207 -8.76 -19.63 -31.59
N ALA A 208 -8.85 -19.95 -32.91
CA ALA A 208 -7.82 -19.62 -33.89
C ALA A 208 -7.54 -18.12 -34.03
N GLU A 209 -8.53 -17.27 -33.79
CA GLU A 209 -8.44 -15.81 -33.81
C GLU A 209 -7.54 -15.23 -32.74
N PHE A 210 -7.27 -15.98 -31.64
CA PHE A 210 -6.41 -15.59 -30.54
C PHE A 210 -5.08 -16.35 -30.46
N ALA A 211 -4.72 -17.09 -31.49
CA ALA A 211 -3.48 -17.85 -31.58
C ALA A 211 -2.22 -16.97 -31.81
N ASP A 212 -2.40 -15.72 -32.24
CA ASP A 212 -1.30 -14.79 -32.49
C ASP A 212 -0.53 -14.45 -31.19
N PRO A 213 0.81 -14.51 -31.19
CA PRO A 213 1.65 -14.17 -30.01
C PRO A 213 1.43 -12.75 -29.44
N ARG A 214 0.85 -11.81 -30.20
CA ARG A 214 0.49 -10.48 -29.68
C ARG A 214 -0.41 -10.55 -28.44
N PHE A 215 -1.24 -11.61 -28.33
CA PHE A 215 -2.13 -11.82 -27.19
C PHE A 215 -1.41 -12.32 -25.92
N ASP A 216 -0.14 -12.69 -25.98
CA ASP A 216 0.68 -12.90 -24.80
C ASP A 216 0.87 -11.59 -24.01
N THR A 217 0.66 -10.44 -24.64
CA THR A 217 0.77 -9.11 -24.02
C THR A 217 -0.56 -8.58 -23.50
N ILE A 218 -0.55 -7.80 -22.40
CA ILE A 218 -1.74 -7.13 -21.86
C ILE A 218 -2.35 -6.17 -22.90
N PRO A 219 -1.58 -5.29 -23.59
CA PRO A 219 -2.15 -4.41 -24.60
C PRO A 219 -2.84 -5.14 -25.76
N GLY A 220 -2.30 -6.28 -26.20
CA GLY A 220 -2.90 -7.09 -27.26
C GLY A 220 -4.27 -7.63 -26.87
N ARG A 221 -4.41 -8.15 -25.64
CA ARG A 221 -5.70 -8.62 -25.12
C ARG A 221 -6.68 -7.49 -24.88
N PHE A 222 -6.21 -6.37 -24.36
CA PHE A 222 -7.04 -5.19 -24.12
C PHE A 222 -7.63 -4.65 -25.42
N ALA A 223 -6.84 -4.57 -26.49
CA ALA A 223 -7.31 -4.14 -27.81
C ALA A 223 -8.35 -5.07 -28.44
N ALA A 224 -8.42 -6.32 -27.99
CA ALA A 224 -9.36 -7.33 -28.48
C ALA A 224 -10.45 -7.68 -27.44
N ALA A 225 -10.63 -6.88 -26.40
CA ALA A 225 -11.55 -7.15 -25.30
C ALA A 225 -12.99 -7.42 -25.78
N ASP A 226 -13.48 -6.64 -26.74
CA ASP A 226 -14.84 -6.80 -27.30
C ASP A 226 -15.09 -8.16 -27.96
N GLN A 227 -14.04 -8.83 -28.42
CA GLN A 227 -14.12 -10.17 -29.04
C GLN A 227 -13.80 -11.26 -28.02
N LEU A 228 -12.88 -11.01 -27.10
CA LEU A 228 -12.40 -11.99 -26.12
C LEU A 228 -13.37 -12.16 -24.94
N HIS A 229 -13.91 -11.06 -24.41
CA HIS A 229 -14.77 -11.11 -23.22
C HIS A 229 -16.06 -11.92 -23.44
N PRO A 230 -16.75 -11.88 -24.59
CA PRO A 230 -17.91 -12.75 -24.81
C PRO A 230 -17.60 -14.24 -24.76
N LEU A 231 -16.41 -14.68 -25.22
CA LEU A 231 -15.99 -16.08 -25.13
C LEU A 231 -15.74 -16.51 -23.68
N ILE A 232 -15.10 -15.63 -22.90
CA ILE A 232 -14.88 -15.88 -21.47
C ILE A 232 -16.21 -15.90 -20.71
N ALA A 233 -17.12 -14.96 -21.00
CA ALA A 233 -18.45 -14.92 -20.39
C ALA A 233 -19.24 -16.21 -20.69
N ALA A 234 -19.22 -16.68 -21.91
CA ALA A 234 -19.87 -17.94 -22.29
C ALA A 234 -19.27 -19.17 -21.56
N LEU A 235 -17.94 -19.18 -21.36
CA LEU A 235 -17.27 -20.24 -20.62
C LEU A 235 -17.65 -20.24 -19.13
N PHE A 236 -17.94 -19.08 -18.54
CA PHE A 236 -18.20 -18.91 -17.12
C PHE A 236 -19.69 -19.03 -16.73
N ALA A 237 -20.60 -18.79 -17.67
CA ALA A 237 -22.04 -18.60 -17.43
C ALA A 237 -22.72 -19.69 -16.58
N ASP A 238 -22.39 -20.97 -16.82
CA ASP A 238 -23.04 -22.11 -16.17
C ASP A 238 -22.25 -22.67 -14.98
N ARG A 239 -21.23 -21.96 -14.48
CA ARG A 239 -20.35 -22.37 -13.38
C ARG A 239 -20.53 -21.45 -12.19
N THR A 240 -20.34 -21.99 -10.99
CA THR A 240 -20.38 -21.18 -9.75
C THR A 240 -19.07 -20.42 -9.53
N ARG A 241 -19.10 -19.40 -8.68
CA ARG A 241 -17.92 -18.63 -8.25
C ARG A 241 -16.81 -19.54 -7.73
N GLU A 242 -17.16 -20.53 -6.91
CA GLU A 242 -16.19 -21.44 -6.31
C GLU A 242 -15.61 -22.41 -7.35
N GLU A 243 -16.42 -23.01 -8.21
CA GLU A 243 -15.94 -23.87 -9.32
C GLU A 243 -14.97 -23.13 -10.23
N LEU A 244 -15.24 -21.85 -10.55
CA LEU A 244 -14.37 -21.02 -11.37
C LEU A 244 -13.07 -20.67 -10.65
N ALA A 245 -13.11 -20.38 -9.35
CA ALA A 245 -11.92 -20.05 -8.56
C ALA A 245 -11.02 -21.30 -8.39
N GLU A 246 -11.61 -22.47 -8.13
CA GLU A 246 -10.86 -23.73 -8.02
C GLU A 246 -10.24 -24.16 -9.35
N GLU A 247 -11.01 -24.11 -10.45
CA GLU A 247 -10.48 -24.44 -11.77
C GLU A 247 -9.39 -23.45 -12.19
N GLY A 248 -9.58 -22.15 -11.91
CA GLY A 248 -8.57 -21.14 -12.09
C GLY A 248 -7.28 -21.47 -11.33
N ALA A 249 -7.38 -21.84 -10.05
CA ALA A 249 -6.23 -22.22 -9.23
C ALA A 249 -5.48 -23.43 -9.80
N ARG A 250 -6.21 -24.46 -10.27
CA ARG A 250 -5.60 -25.66 -10.90
C ARG A 250 -4.89 -25.33 -12.21
N ARG A 251 -5.39 -24.39 -12.99
CA ARG A 251 -4.79 -23.96 -14.27
C ARG A 251 -3.74 -22.86 -14.12
N GLY A 252 -3.59 -22.27 -12.94
CA GLY A 252 -2.73 -21.12 -12.75
C GLY A 252 -3.31 -19.82 -13.32
N ILE A 253 -4.63 -19.71 -13.38
CA ILE A 253 -5.39 -18.51 -13.82
C ILE A 253 -5.95 -17.83 -12.56
N PRO A 254 -5.60 -16.56 -12.29
CA PRO A 254 -6.12 -15.85 -11.14
C PRO A 254 -7.59 -15.45 -11.34
N ILE A 255 -8.49 -16.09 -10.60
CA ILE A 255 -9.93 -15.83 -10.57
C ILE A 255 -10.37 -15.76 -9.11
N ALA A 256 -11.23 -14.80 -8.78
CA ALA A 256 -11.89 -14.72 -7.47
C ALA A 256 -13.37 -14.38 -7.64
N GLY A 257 -14.21 -14.96 -6.78
CA GLY A 257 -15.61 -14.55 -6.66
C GLY A 257 -15.72 -13.11 -6.18
N VAL A 258 -16.66 -12.36 -6.75
CA VAL A 258 -17.07 -11.07 -6.20
C VAL A 258 -18.06 -11.35 -5.09
N LEU A 259 -17.62 -11.16 -3.85
CA LEU A 259 -18.45 -11.35 -2.67
C LEU A 259 -19.22 -10.07 -2.37
N ARG A 260 -20.48 -10.24 -1.96
CA ARG A 260 -21.24 -9.14 -1.35
C ARG A 260 -20.68 -8.87 0.04
N ALA A 261 -20.80 -7.64 0.49
CA ALA A 261 -20.31 -7.23 1.81
C ALA A 261 -20.93 -8.07 2.94
N ASP A 262 -22.22 -8.46 2.82
CA ASP A 262 -22.92 -9.29 3.80
C ASP A 262 -22.56 -10.80 3.75
N GLU A 263 -21.90 -11.27 2.68
CA GLU A 263 -21.41 -12.65 2.56
C GLU A 263 -20.05 -12.86 3.24
N VAL A 264 -19.26 -11.79 3.39
CA VAL A 264 -17.85 -11.85 3.81
C VAL A 264 -17.68 -12.55 5.17
N GLY A 265 -18.56 -12.24 6.14
CA GLY A 265 -18.50 -12.82 7.47
C GLY A 265 -18.74 -14.33 7.53
N ALA A 266 -19.32 -14.94 6.49
CA ALA A 266 -19.62 -16.37 6.38
C ALA A 266 -18.53 -17.16 5.62
N VAL A 267 -17.48 -16.50 5.12
CA VAL A 267 -16.44 -17.15 4.32
C VAL A 267 -15.55 -18.03 5.21
N GLU A 268 -15.54 -19.32 4.93
CA GLU A 268 -14.75 -20.31 5.69
C GLU A 268 -13.25 -19.94 5.78
N HIS A 269 -12.70 -19.39 4.72
CA HIS A 269 -11.29 -18.99 4.69
C HIS A 269 -10.94 -18.01 5.79
N TYR A 270 -11.76 -16.96 6.00
CA TYR A 270 -11.48 -15.91 6.96
C TYR A 270 -11.59 -16.40 8.42
N ALA A 271 -12.52 -17.32 8.69
CA ALA A 271 -12.59 -17.97 9.99
C ALA A 271 -11.40 -18.95 10.19
N ALA A 272 -11.09 -19.79 9.19
CA ALA A 272 -10.03 -20.78 9.27
C ALA A 272 -8.62 -20.19 9.32
N SER A 273 -8.39 -19.03 8.67
CA SER A 273 -7.12 -18.30 8.72
C SER A 273 -6.97 -17.45 9.99
N GLY A 274 -8.05 -17.27 10.77
CA GLY A 274 -8.09 -16.34 11.91
C GLY A 274 -8.11 -14.87 11.49
N ALA A 275 -8.48 -14.54 10.25
CA ALA A 275 -8.67 -13.16 9.81
C ALA A 275 -9.90 -12.53 10.48
N LEU A 276 -10.96 -13.33 10.64
CA LEU A 276 -12.17 -12.96 11.37
C LEU A 276 -12.36 -13.88 12.58
N VAL A 277 -12.63 -13.28 13.74
CA VAL A 277 -13.01 -13.96 14.98
C VAL A 277 -14.38 -13.41 15.39
N ASP A 278 -15.39 -14.27 15.51
CA ASP A 278 -16.78 -13.90 15.81
C ASP A 278 -17.33 -12.77 14.89
N GLY A 279 -16.90 -12.77 13.62
CA GLY A 279 -17.30 -11.78 12.60
C GLY A 279 -16.52 -10.46 12.63
N TRP A 280 -15.56 -10.29 13.55
CA TRP A 280 -14.72 -9.10 13.66
C TRP A 280 -13.29 -9.35 13.17
N PRO A 281 -12.62 -8.37 12.55
CA PRO A 281 -11.25 -8.52 12.11
C PRO A 281 -10.32 -8.69 13.32
N ALA A 282 -9.45 -9.69 13.24
CA ALA A 282 -8.52 -10.03 14.31
C ALA A 282 -7.22 -9.21 14.27
N GLY A 283 -7.08 -8.29 13.32
CA GLY A 283 -5.93 -7.42 13.12
C GLY A 283 -5.24 -7.62 11.78
N TYR A 284 -4.15 -6.91 11.57
CA TYR A 284 -3.41 -6.83 10.32
C TYR A 284 -2.34 -7.92 10.14
N LEU A 285 -1.69 -8.32 11.25
CA LEU A 285 -0.41 -9.03 11.22
C LEU A 285 -0.46 -10.37 11.94
N THR A 286 0.40 -11.28 11.49
CA THR A 286 0.78 -12.46 12.24
C THR A 286 2.30 -12.46 12.50
N PHE A 287 2.71 -13.05 13.62
CA PHE A 287 4.10 -13.26 13.99
C PHE A 287 4.32 -14.76 14.21
N ASP A 288 5.23 -15.38 13.45
CA ASP A 288 5.44 -16.82 13.43
C ASP A 288 4.12 -17.61 13.21
N GLY A 289 3.24 -17.08 12.33
CA GLY A 289 1.94 -17.67 12.00
C GLY A 289 0.82 -17.41 13.01
N HIS A 290 1.05 -16.66 14.09
CA HIS A 290 0.07 -16.35 15.13
C HIS A 290 -0.19 -14.85 15.25
N ARG A 291 -1.41 -14.46 15.63
CA ARG A 291 -1.72 -13.07 16.02
C ARG A 291 -0.96 -12.73 17.30
N ALA A 292 -0.75 -11.43 17.57
CA ALA A 292 -0.11 -11.01 18.81
C ALA A 292 -0.95 -11.43 20.02
N GLU A 293 -0.29 -11.96 21.06
CA GLU A 293 -0.97 -12.44 22.27
C GLU A 293 -1.30 -11.27 23.20
N GLU A 294 -2.45 -11.33 23.91
CA GLU A 294 -2.78 -10.39 24.97
C GLU A 294 -1.99 -10.69 26.27
N GLY A 295 -1.51 -9.65 26.95
CA GLY A 295 -0.96 -9.73 28.30
C GLY A 295 0.58 -9.84 28.41
N GLY A 296 1.10 -9.31 29.51
CA GLY A 296 2.50 -9.34 29.93
C GLY A 296 3.17 -7.97 29.90
N THR A 297 3.67 -7.52 31.07
CA THR A 297 4.52 -6.34 31.20
C THR A 297 5.98 -6.76 31.11
N THR A 298 6.81 -6.00 30.40
CA THR A 298 8.25 -6.18 30.31
C THR A 298 8.98 -4.97 30.87
N GLU A 299 10.12 -5.18 31.52
CA GLU A 299 10.91 -4.10 32.09
C GLU A 299 11.87 -3.51 31.06
N GLY A 300 11.83 -2.17 30.90
CA GLY A 300 12.81 -1.33 30.20
C GLY A 300 12.78 -1.42 28.66
N PRO A 301 13.34 -0.42 27.98
CA PRO A 301 13.40 -0.36 26.53
C PRO A 301 14.43 -1.34 25.96
N SER A 302 14.07 -2.00 24.86
CA SER A 302 14.98 -2.86 24.09
C SER A 302 15.96 -2.03 23.25
N PRO A 303 17.27 -2.37 23.21
CA PRO A 303 18.19 -1.71 22.31
C PRO A 303 17.86 -2.04 20.86
N PHE A 304 17.96 -1.05 19.97
CA PHE A 304 17.83 -1.28 18.53
C PHE A 304 19.12 -1.92 17.99
N VAL A 305 19.03 -3.17 17.58
CA VAL A 305 20.18 -3.97 17.09
C VAL A 305 20.17 -3.99 15.57
N VAL A 306 21.33 -3.77 14.95
CA VAL A 306 21.54 -3.79 13.49
C VAL A 306 22.73 -4.67 13.10
N ALA A 307 22.76 -5.16 11.86
CA ALA A 307 23.85 -6.00 11.34
C ALA A 307 25.19 -5.26 11.32
N ASP A 308 25.19 -3.96 11.06
CA ASP A 308 26.40 -3.12 11.07
C ASP A 308 26.28 -1.97 12.08
N ALA A 309 26.62 -2.25 13.32
CA ALA A 309 26.59 -1.28 14.43
C ALA A 309 27.68 -0.19 14.30
N SER A 310 28.63 -0.33 13.39
CA SER A 310 29.68 0.68 13.14
C SER A 310 29.18 1.88 12.34
N VAL A 311 28.04 1.75 11.65
CA VAL A 311 27.46 2.81 10.84
C VAL A 311 26.87 3.89 11.74
N VAL A 312 27.35 5.12 11.61
CA VAL A 312 26.76 6.30 12.25
C VAL A 312 25.38 6.56 11.63
N PRO A 313 24.31 6.66 12.42
CA PRO A 313 22.97 6.81 11.89
C PRO A 313 22.76 8.19 11.27
N LEU A 314 22.83 8.28 9.95
CA LEU A 314 22.41 9.46 9.19
C LEU A 314 20.88 9.50 9.05
N ARG A 315 20.26 8.33 9.01
CA ARG A 315 18.80 8.10 8.94
C ARG A 315 18.40 7.01 9.93
N PRO A 316 17.11 6.92 10.32
CA PRO A 316 16.65 5.98 11.35
C PRO A 316 17.06 4.52 11.11
N LEU A 317 17.07 4.05 9.87
CA LEU A 317 17.36 2.65 9.52
C LEU A 317 18.78 2.43 8.95
N SER A 318 19.69 3.42 9.06
CA SER A 318 21.08 3.26 8.63
C SER A 318 21.72 2.06 9.36
N GLY A 319 22.49 1.24 8.60
CA GLY A 319 23.13 0.03 9.10
C GLY A 319 22.25 -1.22 9.11
N LEU A 320 20.92 -1.09 8.85
CA LEU A 320 20.09 -2.25 8.54
C LEU A 320 20.39 -2.75 7.14
N ARG A 321 20.53 -4.08 6.99
CA ARG A 321 20.64 -4.75 5.70
C ARG A 321 19.42 -5.59 5.41
N VAL A 322 18.86 -5.40 4.21
CA VAL A 322 17.62 -6.01 3.77
C VAL A 322 17.85 -6.74 2.45
N LEU A 323 17.53 -8.02 2.41
CA LEU A 323 17.45 -8.79 1.16
C LEU A 323 16.01 -8.74 0.65
N ASP A 324 15.82 -8.11 -0.51
CA ASP A 324 14.51 -7.89 -1.10
C ASP A 324 14.26 -8.83 -2.27
N LEU A 325 13.50 -9.92 -1.99
CA LEU A 325 12.99 -10.87 -2.99
C LEU A 325 11.60 -10.46 -3.49
N GLY A 326 11.07 -9.33 -3.00
CA GLY A 326 9.75 -8.85 -3.34
C GLY A 326 9.60 -8.42 -4.80
N VAL A 327 8.42 -8.62 -5.36
CA VAL A 327 8.13 -8.31 -6.78
C VAL A 327 6.86 -7.47 -6.90
N ILE A 328 6.75 -6.77 -8.03
CA ILE A 328 5.58 -5.96 -8.42
C ILE A 328 5.31 -4.87 -7.36
N VAL A 329 4.06 -4.41 -7.21
CA VAL A 329 3.70 -3.24 -6.42
C VAL A 329 4.04 -3.41 -4.94
N PHE A 330 3.52 -4.46 -4.30
CA PHE A 330 3.70 -4.71 -2.87
C PHE A 330 5.18 -4.82 -2.48
N GLY A 331 5.94 -5.69 -3.18
CA GLY A 331 7.35 -5.90 -2.87
C GLY A 331 8.21 -4.66 -3.15
N ALA A 332 7.90 -3.95 -4.23
CA ALA A 332 8.57 -2.70 -4.55
C ALA A 332 8.38 -1.66 -3.43
N GLU A 333 7.14 -1.46 -2.99
CA GLU A 333 6.78 -0.51 -1.94
C GLU A 333 7.44 -0.86 -0.61
N LEU A 334 7.33 -2.11 -0.16
CA LEU A 334 7.89 -2.55 1.13
C LEU A 334 9.39 -2.32 1.21
N GLY A 335 10.16 -2.73 0.20
CA GLY A 335 11.60 -2.51 0.18
C GLY A 335 11.97 -1.02 0.08
N ARG A 336 11.19 -0.22 -0.70
CA ARG A 336 11.37 1.21 -0.84
C ARG A 336 11.19 1.97 0.49
N LEU A 337 10.16 1.63 1.26
CA LEU A 337 9.90 2.25 2.56
C LEU A 337 11.10 2.13 3.51
N LEU A 338 11.77 0.97 3.51
CA LEU A 338 12.97 0.76 4.32
C LEU A 338 14.18 1.51 3.74
N ALA A 339 14.36 1.50 2.41
CA ALA A 339 15.43 2.23 1.73
C ALA A 339 15.32 3.76 1.93
N ASP A 340 14.10 4.30 1.82
CA ASP A 340 13.83 5.74 2.06
C ASP A 340 14.24 6.19 3.47
N GLN A 341 14.25 5.28 4.45
CA GLN A 341 14.69 5.55 5.82
C GLN A 341 16.16 5.17 6.10
N GLY A 342 16.93 4.81 5.06
CA GLY A 342 18.37 4.63 5.12
C GLY A 342 18.85 3.18 5.28
N ALA A 343 17.98 2.18 5.19
CA ALA A 343 18.40 0.79 5.12
C ALA A 343 19.16 0.48 3.81
N GLU A 344 20.16 -0.40 3.87
CA GLU A 344 20.79 -0.98 2.69
C GLU A 344 19.89 -2.09 2.14
N VAL A 345 19.08 -1.77 1.13
CA VAL A 345 18.16 -2.73 0.52
C VAL A 345 18.78 -3.30 -0.75
N ILE A 346 19.00 -4.61 -0.76
CA ILE A 346 19.56 -5.36 -1.88
C ILE A 346 18.45 -6.16 -2.54
N LYS A 347 17.98 -5.66 -3.71
CA LYS A 347 17.00 -6.38 -4.51
C LYS A 347 17.66 -7.55 -5.21
N VAL A 348 17.18 -8.75 -4.91
CA VAL A 348 17.64 -10.01 -5.53
C VAL A 348 16.72 -10.35 -6.69
N GLU A 349 17.29 -10.49 -7.89
CA GLU A 349 16.53 -10.69 -9.12
C GLU A 349 17.31 -11.56 -10.10
N SER A 350 16.65 -12.38 -10.92
CA SER A 350 17.32 -13.13 -11.98
C SER A 350 16.85 -12.71 -13.37
N THR A 351 17.72 -12.84 -14.36
CA THR A 351 17.37 -12.57 -15.77
C THR A 351 16.29 -13.49 -16.31
N ALA A 352 16.13 -14.69 -15.73
CA ALA A 352 15.09 -15.64 -16.12
C ALA A 352 13.70 -15.29 -15.55
N PHE A 353 13.66 -14.55 -14.44
CA PHE A 353 12.44 -14.12 -13.77
C PHE A 353 12.59 -12.66 -13.32
N PRO A 354 12.66 -11.72 -14.28
CA PRO A 354 12.76 -10.31 -13.95
C PRO A 354 11.46 -9.82 -13.29
N ASP A 355 11.57 -8.78 -12.45
CA ASP A 355 10.41 -8.13 -11.85
C ASP A 355 9.43 -7.67 -12.93
N GLY A 356 8.14 -7.95 -12.72
CA GLY A 356 7.09 -7.55 -13.65
C GLY A 356 7.02 -6.04 -13.90
N LEU A 357 7.50 -5.21 -12.96
CA LEU A 357 7.58 -3.76 -13.12
C LEU A 357 8.63 -3.32 -14.15
N ARG A 358 9.61 -4.16 -14.52
CA ARG A 358 10.57 -3.85 -15.61
C ARG A 358 9.93 -3.85 -16.98
N GLN A 359 8.73 -4.43 -17.14
CA GLN A 359 8.03 -4.45 -18.41
C GLN A 359 7.62 -3.04 -18.83
N SER A 360 8.41 -2.43 -19.70
CA SER A 360 8.07 -1.16 -20.33
C SER A 360 7.02 -1.36 -21.43
N ARG A 361 6.02 -0.47 -21.50
CA ARG A 361 5.05 -0.44 -22.60
C ARG A 361 5.68 -0.23 -23.97
N LYS A 362 6.89 0.35 -24.02
CA LYS A 362 7.62 0.67 -25.27
C LYS A 362 8.72 -0.34 -25.59
N GLY A 363 8.87 -1.41 -24.79
CA GLY A 363 9.82 -2.49 -25.06
C GLY A 363 11.30 -2.17 -24.83
N SER A 364 11.64 -0.94 -24.46
CA SER A 364 13.03 -0.53 -24.16
C SER A 364 13.04 0.58 -23.11
N GLY A 365 14.07 0.59 -22.29
CA GLY A 365 14.29 1.56 -21.22
C GLY A 365 13.58 1.22 -19.90
N MET A 366 13.87 2.02 -18.88
CA MET A 366 13.31 1.91 -17.54
C MET A 366 11.81 2.25 -17.54
N SER A 367 10.97 1.43 -16.89
CA SER A 367 9.59 1.81 -16.67
C SER A 367 9.50 2.81 -15.51
N VAL A 368 8.57 3.77 -15.59
CA VAL A 368 8.31 4.72 -14.50
C VAL A 368 7.93 3.98 -13.22
N SER A 369 7.13 2.93 -13.32
CA SER A 369 6.72 2.10 -12.18
C SER A 369 7.91 1.43 -11.48
N PHE A 370 8.88 0.90 -12.24
CA PHE A 370 10.09 0.33 -11.67
C PHE A 370 10.99 1.41 -11.07
N ALA A 371 11.22 2.52 -11.80
CA ALA A 371 12.02 3.62 -11.31
C ALA A 371 11.51 4.17 -9.98
N TRP A 372 10.20 4.32 -9.85
CA TRP A 372 9.57 4.81 -8.62
C TRP A 372 9.64 3.79 -7.48
N GLY A 373 9.32 2.52 -7.73
CA GLY A 373 9.19 1.48 -6.70
C GLY A 373 10.52 0.88 -6.25
N GLN A 374 11.57 0.95 -7.06
CA GLN A 374 12.88 0.36 -6.76
C GLN A 374 13.98 1.41 -6.50
N ARG A 375 13.60 2.69 -6.40
CA ARG A 375 14.55 3.75 -6.08
C ARG A 375 15.28 3.49 -4.77
N GLY A 376 16.54 3.90 -4.69
CA GLY A 376 17.35 3.81 -3.48
C GLY A 376 17.84 2.40 -3.12
N LYS A 377 17.51 1.38 -3.92
CA LYS A 377 17.98 0.00 -3.70
C LYS A 377 19.25 -0.30 -4.48
N LEU A 378 19.98 -1.33 -4.04
CA LEU A 378 21.03 -2.01 -4.82
C LEU A 378 20.41 -3.19 -5.59
N SER A 379 21.03 -3.60 -6.70
CA SER A 379 20.58 -4.75 -7.50
C SER A 379 21.61 -5.87 -7.53
N LEU A 380 21.21 -7.03 -7.04
CA LEU A 380 21.95 -8.30 -7.11
C LEU A 380 21.31 -9.22 -8.14
N GLY A 381 21.99 -9.45 -9.25
CA GLY A 381 21.58 -10.43 -10.26
C GLY A 381 21.96 -11.86 -9.82
N LEU A 382 20.99 -12.68 -9.38
CA LEU A 382 21.26 -13.99 -8.78
C LEU A 382 20.16 -15.01 -9.16
N ASP A 383 20.56 -16.16 -9.70
CA ASP A 383 19.63 -17.26 -9.98
C ASP A 383 19.58 -18.27 -8.81
N LEU A 384 18.53 -18.16 -8.00
CA LEU A 384 18.31 -19.01 -6.82
C LEU A 384 17.99 -20.48 -7.14
N ARG A 385 17.76 -20.83 -8.40
CA ARG A 385 17.52 -22.23 -8.82
C ARG A 385 18.83 -23.00 -9.00
N THR A 386 19.95 -22.31 -9.06
CA THR A 386 21.26 -22.95 -9.08
C THR A 386 21.72 -23.24 -7.65
N PRO A 387 22.38 -24.38 -7.37
CA PRO A 387 22.92 -24.68 -6.04
C PRO A 387 23.83 -23.57 -5.51
N GLN A 388 24.74 -23.06 -6.37
CA GLN A 388 25.67 -21.98 -6.01
C GLN A 388 24.92 -20.68 -5.69
N GLY A 389 23.87 -20.35 -6.46
CA GLY A 389 23.05 -19.16 -6.20
C GLY A 389 22.31 -19.26 -4.88
N ALA A 390 21.78 -20.43 -4.55
CA ALA A 390 21.16 -20.68 -3.25
C ALA A 390 22.19 -20.56 -2.09
N ASP A 391 23.42 -21.07 -2.27
CA ASP A 391 24.48 -20.98 -1.25
C ASP A 391 24.92 -19.53 -1.04
N LEU A 392 25.04 -18.73 -2.10
CA LEU A 392 25.32 -17.29 -1.99
C LEU A 392 24.23 -16.56 -1.22
N LEU A 393 22.94 -16.85 -1.51
CA LEU A 393 21.86 -16.22 -0.75
C LEU A 393 21.89 -16.62 0.73
N ARG A 394 22.19 -17.90 1.09
CA ARG A 394 22.35 -18.32 2.49
C ARG A 394 23.41 -17.49 3.20
N SER A 395 24.58 -17.35 2.58
CA SER A 395 25.67 -16.52 3.14
C SER A 395 25.32 -15.04 3.29
N LEU A 396 24.46 -14.50 2.42
CA LEU A 396 23.93 -13.14 2.56
C LEU A 396 22.91 -13.04 3.69
N VAL A 397 22.05 -14.05 3.90
CA VAL A 397 21.07 -14.08 5.00
C VAL A 397 21.77 -14.06 6.36
N GLU A 398 22.89 -14.76 6.52
CA GLU A 398 23.69 -14.78 7.76
C GLU A 398 24.14 -13.37 8.18
N GLN A 399 24.26 -12.44 7.24
CA GLN A 399 24.72 -11.07 7.45
C GLN A 399 23.63 -10.02 7.30
N SER A 400 22.37 -10.43 7.22
CA SER A 400 21.24 -9.53 6.96
C SER A 400 20.30 -9.45 8.14
N ASP A 401 19.65 -8.31 8.31
CA ASP A 401 18.65 -8.08 9.36
C ASP A 401 17.25 -8.51 8.92
N VAL A 402 16.96 -8.38 7.62
CA VAL A 402 15.61 -8.57 7.08
C VAL A 402 15.67 -9.31 5.75
N VAL A 403 14.72 -10.22 5.53
CA VAL A 403 14.41 -10.84 4.23
C VAL A 403 12.97 -10.54 3.87
N LEU A 404 12.73 -9.90 2.73
CA LEU A 404 11.40 -9.56 2.24
C LEU A 404 10.97 -10.50 1.12
N SER A 405 9.75 -11.01 1.18
CA SER A 405 9.15 -11.84 0.14
C SER A 405 7.64 -11.61 0.07
N ASN A 406 7.11 -11.52 -1.15
CA ASN A 406 5.67 -11.60 -1.42
C ASN A 406 5.35 -12.72 -2.41
N PHE A 407 6.13 -13.80 -2.36
CA PHE A 407 5.87 -15.00 -3.14
C PHE A 407 4.63 -15.72 -2.62
N LYS A 408 4.08 -16.58 -3.47
CA LYS A 408 3.06 -17.54 -3.03
C LYS A 408 3.59 -18.33 -1.82
N PRO A 409 2.78 -18.56 -0.78
CA PRO A 409 3.17 -19.36 0.37
C PRO A 409 3.82 -20.70 -0.01
N GLY A 410 4.91 -21.04 0.67
CA GLY A 410 5.72 -22.25 0.40
C GLY A 410 6.77 -22.10 -0.71
N THR A 411 6.80 -20.99 -1.47
CA THR A 411 7.81 -20.79 -2.52
C THR A 411 9.23 -20.69 -1.94
N LEU A 412 9.43 -19.89 -0.88
CA LEU A 412 10.73 -19.80 -0.22
C LEU A 412 11.19 -21.17 0.30
N ALA A 413 10.29 -21.94 0.91
CA ALA A 413 10.60 -23.30 1.37
C ALA A 413 11.01 -24.21 0.22
N SER A 414 10.33 -24.13 -0.94
CA SER A 414 10.67 -24.92 -2.14
C SER A 414 12.04 -24.57 -2.74
N LEU A 415 12.51 -23.33 -2.51
CA LEU A 415 13.85 -22.85 -2.89
C LEU A 415 14.92 -23.18 -1.82
N GLY A 416 14.55 -23.84 -0.72
CA GLY A 416 15.47 -24.20 0.37
C GLY A 416 15.67 -23.11 1.44
N PHE A 417 14.72 -22.16 1.55
CA PHE A 417 14.74 -21.03 2.50
C PHE A 417 13.52 -21.04 3.45
N GLY A 418 13.00 -22.22 3.78
CA GLY A 418 11.85 -22.36 4.68
C GLY A 418 12.15 -22.12 6.16
N ASP A 419 13.42 -22.13 6.55
CA ASP A 419 13.88 -21.87 7.92
C ASP A 419 15.08 -20.91 7.90
N LEU A 420 14.77 -19.62 7.76
CA LEU A 420 15.80 -18.58 7.78
C LEU A 420 16.41 -18.37 9.18
N ALA A 421 15.67 -18.71 10.24
CA ALA A 421 16.14 -18.58 11.61
C ALA A 421 17.30 -19.54 11.93
N SER A 422 17.39 -20.68 11.24
CA SER A 422 18.54 -21.60 11.35
C SER A 422 19.84 -21.01 10.79
N LEU A 423 19.75 -20.09 9.83
CA LEU A 423 20.89 -19.36 9.25
C LEU A 423 21.25 -18.15 10.10
N ASN A 424 20.25 -17.39 10.52
CA ASN A 424 20.41 -16.21 11.35
C ASN A 424 19.24 -16.10 12.35
N PRO A 425 19.43 -16.43 13.63
CA PRO A 425 18.37 -16.38 14.63
C PRO A 425 17.75 -14.99 14.85
N LEU A 426 18.43 -13.92 14.42
CA LEU A 426 17.96 -12.53 14.55
C LEU A 426 17.29 -12.01 13.29
N VAL A 427 17.25 -12.78 12.21
CA VAL A 427 16.64 -12.30 10.96
C VAL A 427 15.14 -12.14 11.11
N VAL A 428 14.62 -11.03 10.61
CA VAL A 428 13.19 -10.80 10.47
C VAL A 428 12.81 -11.12 9.03
N SER A 429 11.92 -12.07 8.82
CA SER A 429 11.37 -12.32 7.47
C SER A 429 9.97 -11.72 7.35
N SER A 430 9.69 -11.07 6.22
CA SER A 430 8.34 -10.68 5.84
C SER A 430 7.83 -11.62 4.75
N GLU A 431 6.79 -12.38 5.05
CA GLU A 431 6.10 -13.26 4.10
C GLU A 431 4.68 -12.75 3.89
N SER A 432 4.46 -12.12 2.75
CA SER A 432 3.20 -11.47 2.45
C SER A 432 2.53 -12.09 1.23
N SER A 433 1.21 -12.22 1.28
CA SER A 433 0.42 -12.76 0.17
C SER A 433 -0.98 -12.14 0.13
N ALA A 434 -1.74 -12.45 -0.91
CA ALA A 434 -3.09 -11.90 -1.05
C ALA A 434 -4.05 -12.38 0.04
N PHE A 435 -3.94 -13.68 0.41
CA PHE A 435 -4.90 -14.36 1.30
C PHE A 435 -4.23 -15.00 2.53
N GLY A 436 -3.01 -14.63 2.87
CA GLY A 436 -2.28 -15.20 3.99
C GLY A 436 -1.70 -16.60 3.71
N SER A 437 -1.02 -17.16 4.73
CA SER A 437 -0.32 -18.45 4.64
C SER A 437 -1.15 -19.64 5.13
N SER A 438 -2.34 -19.42 5.68
CA SER A 438 -3.24 -20.43 6.25
C SER A 438 -4.65 -20.33 5.68
N GLY A 439 -5.47 -21.36 5.93
CA GLY A 439 -6.84 -21.44 5.43
C GLY A 439 -6.97 -21.90 3.97
N PRO A 440 -8.19 -22.21 3.52
CA PRO A 440 -8.45 -22.82 2.20
C PRO A 440 -7.92 -22.03 1.00
N TRP A 441 -7.83 -20.69 1.08
CA TRP A 441 -7.39 -19.86 -0.04
C TRP A 441 -5.89 -19.52 -0.03
N SER A 442 -5.14 -19.99 0.95
CA SER A 442 -3.69 -19.70 1.06
C SER A 442 -2.88 -20.07 -0.19
N SER A 443 -3.33 -21.08 -0.94
CA SER A 443 -2.69 -21.49 -2.19
C SER A 443 -3.20 -20.77 -3.44
N ARG A 444 -4.26 -19.94 -3.35
CA ARG A 444 -4.79 -19.19 -4.49
C ARG A 444 -3.84 -18.04 -4.86
N MET A 445 -3.72 -17.80 -6.16
CA MET A 445 -3.06 -16.58 -6.61
C MET A 445 -4.00 -15.40 -6.40
N GLY A 446 -3.44 -14.30 -5.87
CA GLY A 446 -4.17 -13.06 -5.69
C GLY A 446 -3.36 -11.85 -6.13
N TYR A 447 -4.07 -10.85 -6.57
CA TYR A 447 -3.60 -9.51 -6.84
C TYR A 447 -4.62 -8.55 -6.22
N GLY A 448 -4.29 -7.29 -6.02
CA GLY A 448 -5.20 -6.31 -5.44
C GLY A 448 -6.65 -6.38 -5.96
N PRO A 449 -6.90 -6.46 -7.29
CA PRO A 449 -8.25 -6.61 -7.82
C PRO A 449 -9.01 -7.85 -7.33
N LEU A 450 -8.33 -8.98 -7.14
CA LEU A 450 -8.95 -10.22 -6.65
C LEU A 450 -9.21 -10.15 -5.14
N VAL A 451 -8.33 -9.49 -4.40
CA VAL A 451 -8.55 -9.20 -2.97
C VAL A 451 -9.79 -8.33 -2.80
N ARG A 452 -9.92 -7.24 -3.57
CA ARG A 452 -11.12 -6.39 -3.51
C ARG A 452 -12.40 -7.16 -3.83
N ALA A 453 -12.35 -8.05 -4.83
CA ALA A 453 -13.49 -8.91 -5.16
C ALA A 453 -13.89 -9.81 -3.99
N SER A 454 -12.94 -10.42 -3.30
CA SER A 454 -13.21 -11.40 -2.23
C SER A 454 -13.40 -10.81 -0.84
N THR A 455 -13.27 -9.50 -0.66
CA THR A 455 -13.43 -8.83 0.65
C THR A 455 -14.64 -7.89 0.72
N GLY A 456 -15.50 -7.87 -0.32
CA GLY A 456 -16.66 -6.97 -0.37
C GLY A 456 -16.35 -5.56 -0.89
N VAL A 457 -15.08 -5.17 -1.04
CA VAL A 457 -14.69 -3.83 -1.53
C VAL A 457 -15.28 -3.57 -2.91
N THR A 458 -15.19 -4.53 -3.84
CA THR A 458 -15.76 -4.40 -5.19
C THR A 458 -17.29 -4.25 -5.16
N ASP A 459 -17.96 -4.95 -4.26
CA ASP A 459 -19.41 -4.88 -4.11
C ASP A 459 -19.88 -3.51 -3.59
N LEU A 460 -19.16 -2.94 -2.65
CA LEU A 460 -19.42 -1.61 -2.09
C LEU A 460 -19.01 -0.46 -3.02
N TRP A 461 -18.10 -0.72 -3.98
CA TRP A 461 -17.57 0.30 -4.87
C TRP A 461 -18.16 0.19 -6.27
N ARG A 462 -19.44 0.53 -6.42
CA ARG A 462 -20.24 0.33 -7.64
C ARG A 462 -21.05 1.55 -8.05
N ASP A 463 -21.35 1.63 -9.35
CA ASP A 463 -22.44 2.44 -9.91
C ASP A 463 -23.54 1.50 -10.43
N GLY A 464 -24.56 1.27 -9.62
CA GLY A 464 -25.57 0.26 -9.89
C GLY A 464 -24.97 -1.16 -9.93
N ALA A 465 -25.04 -1.82 -11.10
CA ALA A 465 -24.49 -3.15 -11.30
C ALA A 465 -23.00 -3.14 -11.69
N ASP A 466 -22.45 -1.98 -12.05
CA ASP A 466 -21.11 -1.85 -12.62
C ASP A 466 -20.06 -1.62 -11.53
N PRO A 467 -19.03 -2.47 -11.36
CA PRO A 467 -17.89 -2.21 -10.46
C PRO A 467 -17.08 -1.00 -10.91
N CYS A 468 -16.71 -0.14 -9.96
CA CYS A 468 -15.99 1.12 -10.21
C CYS A 468 -14.57 1.15 -9.61
N ASP A 469 -14.10 0.05 -9.04
CA ASP A 469 -12.80 -0.12 -8.38
C ASP A 469 -11.66 -0.56 -9.33
N GLY A 470 -11.90 -0.69 -10.63
CA GLY A 470 -10.93 -1.27 -11.57
C GLY A 470 -9.64 -0.47 -11.73
N SER A 471 -9.67 0.84 -11.51
CA SER A 471 -8.53 1.74 -11.70
C SER A 471 -7.68 1.95 -10.44
N THR A 472 -8.14 1.51 -9.26
CA THR A 472 -7.37 1.65 -8.00
C THR A 472 -6.30 0.57 -7.85
N VAL A 473 -5.23 0.90 -7.13
CA VAL A 473 -4.16 -0.03 -6.71
C VAL A 473 -4.32 -0.49 -5.26
N TYR A 474 -5.35 -0.03 -4.55
CA TYR A 474 -5.70 -0.55 -3.23
C TYR A 474 -5.96 -2.08 -3.31
N PRO A 475 -5.50 -2.94 -2.36
CA PRO A 475 -4.79 -2.62 -1.13
C PRO A 475 -3.25 -2.77 -1.19
N ASP A 476 -2.63 -2.92 -2.38
CA ASP A 476 -1.22 -3.30 -2.51
C ASP A 476 -0.27 -2.38 -1.75
N HIS A 477 -0.43 -1.05 -1.87
CA HIS A 477 0.45 -0.07 -1.19
C HIS A 477 0.24 -0.09 0.32
N VAL A 478 -1.01 -0.04 0.79
CA VAL A 478 -1.28 -0.02 2.23
C VAL A 478 -0.88 -1.32 2.92
N ALA A 479 -1.04 -2.46 2.25
CA ALA A 479 -0.59 -3.74 2.79
C ALA A 479 0.95 -3.80 2.91
N ALA A 480 1.67 -3.17 1.98
CA ALA A 480 3.13 -3.03 2.10
C ALA A 480 3.54 -2.16 3.30
N HIS A 481 2.80 -1.09 3.59
CA HIS A 481 3.01 -0.29 4.80
C HIS A 481 2.71 -1.08 6.08
N VAL A 482 1.64 -1.88 6.10
CA VAL A 482 1.33 -2.80 7.22
C VAL A 482 2.49 -3.78 7.44
N ALA A 483 3.02 -4.39 6.38
CA ALA A 483 4.17 -5.28 6.46
C ALA A 483 5.42 -4.53 6.99
N ALA A 484 5.67 -3.31 6.53
CA ALA A 484 6.76 -2.47 7.01
C ALA A 484 6.64 -2.15 8.51
N VAL A 485 5.41 -1.86 8.98
CA VAL A 485 5.12 -1.70 10.42
C VAL A 485 5.47 -2.96 11.19
N GLY A 486 5.03 -4.15 10.73
CA GLY A 486 5.33 -5.42 11.38
C GLY A 486 6.83 -5.72 11.45
N VAL A 487 7.54 -5.49 10.33
CA VAL A 487 9.01 -5.65 10.27
C VAL A 487 9.70 -4.72 11.26
N LEU A 488 9.35 -3.43 11.25
CA LEU A 488 10.01 -2.45 12.12
C LEU A 488 9.67 -2.65 13.59
N ALA A 489 8.43 -3.02 13.92
CA ALA A 489 8.03 -3.38 15.27
C ALA A 489 8.85 -4.58 15.78
N THR A 490 9.02 -5.63 14.95
CA THR A 490 9.84 -6.80 15.29
C THR A 490 11.31 -6.42 15.51
N LEU A 491 11.87 -5.57 14.65
CA LEU A 491 13.25 -5.05 14.81
C LEU A 491 13.42 -4.27 16.11
N LEU A 492 12.43 -3.46 16.49
CA LEU A 492 12.43 -2.71 17.76
C LEU A 492 12.39 -3.64 18.99
N GLY A 493 11.64 -4.74 18.92
CA GLY A 493 11.55 -5.74 19.98
C GLY A 493 12.67 -6.79 19.97
N ARG A 494 13.42 -6.94 18.89
CA ARG A 494 14.37 -8.02 18.63
C ARG A 494 15.46 -8.15 19.70
N GLY A 495 15.97 -7.03 20.21
CA GLY A 495 17.00 -7.03 21.24
C GLY A 495 16.53 -7.69 22.54
N ARG A 496 15.27 -7.47 22.94
CA ARG A 496 14.63 -8.07 24.11
C ARG A 496 14.31 -9.54 23.87
N GLU A 497 13.67 -9.85 22.75
CA GLU A 497 13.27 -11.22 22.37
C GLU A 497 14.46 -12.12 22.05
N ARG A 498 15.62 -11.54 21.71
CA ARG A 498 16.86 -12.19 21.26
C ARG A 498 16.64 -13.15 20.09
N ARG A 499 15.63 -12.84 19.28
CA ARG A 499 15.30 -13.57 18.04
C ARG A 499 14.57 -12.64 17.07
N GLY A 500 14.60 -12.99 15.78
CA GLY A 500 13.72 -12.47 14.77
C GLY A 500 12.35 -13.13 14.81
N ALA A 501 11.54 -12.88 13.80
CA ALA A 501 10.26 -13.55 13.58
C ALA A 501 9.89 -13.55 12.09
N VAL A 502 8.95 -14.40 11.73
CA VAL A 502 8.25 -14.36 10.43
C VAL A 502 7.05 -13.43 10.59
N VAL A 503 7.09 -12.28 9.92
CA VAL A 503 6.00 -11.31 9.86
C VAL A 503 5.10 -11.67 8.68
N GLY A 504 3.89 -12.12 8.95
CA GLY A 504 2.89 -12.46 7.95
C GLY A 504 1.91 -11.31 7.73
N THR A 505 1.64 -10.98 6.47
CA THR A 505 0.63 -9.97 6.07
C THR A 505 -0.23 -10.53 4.96
N ALA A 506 -1.55 -10.52 5.13
CA ALA A 506 -2.50 -10.82 4.07
C ALA A 506 -3.17 -9.53 3.59
N GLN A 507 -3.18 -9.30 2.28
CA GLN A 507 -3.87 -8.13 1.72
C GLN A 507 -5.38 -8.15 2.02
N SER A 508 -5.98 -9.35 2.09
CA SER A 508 -7.38 -9.52 2.49
C SER A 508 -7.65 -9.03 3.90
N ASP A 509 -6.75 -9.34 4.84
CA ASP A 509 -6.91 -8.93 6.24
C ASP A 509 -6.88 -7.40 6.38
N VAL A 510 -5.98 -6.75 5.63
CA VAL A 510 -5.91 -5.28 5.58
C VAL A 510 -7.24 -4.68 5.09
N ALA A 511 -7.81 -5.21 4.01
CA ALA A 511 -9.08 -4.74 3.50
C ALA A 511 -10.24 -4.98 4.48
N LEU A 512 -10.27 -6.16 5.14
CA LEU A 512 -11.27 -6.49 6.15
C LEU A 512 -11.19 -5.59 7.38
N VAL A 513 -9.98 -5.31 7.89
CA VAL A 513 -9.81 -4.38 9.02
C VAL A 513 -10.37 -3.02 8.65
N HIS A 514 -10.01 -2.48 7.50
CA HIS A 514 -10.47 -1.15 7.08
C HIS A 514 -11.99 -1.09 6.94
N LEU A 515 -12.61 -2.04 6.22
CA LEU A 515 -14.05 -2.04 6.00
C LEU A 515 -14.87 -2.24 7.28
N LEU A 516 -14.44 -3.20 8.13
CA LEU A 516 -15.24 -3.59 9.29
C LEU A 516 -14.99 -2.72 10.52
N THR A 517 -13.97 -1.86 10.50
CA THR A 517 -13.70 -0.87 11.56
C THR A 517 -13.96 0.56 11.12
N ALA A 518 -14.60 0.76 9.96
CA ALA A 518 -14.98 2.08 9.47
C ALA A 518 -15.84 2.83 10.49
N ASP A 519 -15.52 4.11 10.64
CA ASP A 519 -16.31 5.04 11.47
C ASP A 519 -16.95 6.05 10.52
N GLU A 520 -18.25 5.90 10.28
CA GLU A 520 -19.00 6.80 9.40
C GLU A 520 -19.46 8.02 10.19
N ASP A 521 -18.97 9.18 9.80
CA ASP A 521 -19.30 10.47 10.42
C ASP A 521 -20.07 11.35 9.42
N GLY A 522 -21.37 11.09 9.29
CA GLY A 522 -22.28 11.86 8.44
C GLY A 522 -22.66 11.17 7.12
N VAL A 523 -23.36 11.92 6.26
CA VAL A 523 -23.79 11.48 4.94
C VAL A 523 -22.88 12.08 3.88
N SER A 524 -22.19 11.21 3.14
CA SER A 524 -21.30 11.62 2.07
C SER A 524 -21.96 11.49 0.70
N ASP A 525 -21.76 12.49 -0.18
CA ASP A 525 -22.24 12.47 -1.56
C ASP A 525 -21.27 13.20 -2.50
N VAL A 526 -21.46 13.01 -3.80
CA VAL A 526 -20.72 13.70 -4.84
C VAL A 526 -21.69 14.48 -5.71
N VAL A 527 -21.59 15.80 -5.67
CA VAL A 527 -22.50 16.71 -6.37
C VAL A 527 -21.82 17.40 -7.54
N ALA A 528 -22.56 17.59 -8.65
CA ALA A 528 -22.07 18.32 -9.79
C ALA A 528 -21.97 19.82 -9.48
N CYS A 529 -20.91 20.46 -9.99
CA CYS A 529 -20.72 21.90 -9.96
C CYS A 529 -20.84 22.53 -11.35
N ALA A 530 -20.81 23.87 -11.41
CA ALA A 530 -20.76 24.56 -12.70
C ALA A 530 -19.42 24.29 -13.38
N GLY A 531 -19.47 23.73 -14.58
CA GLY A 531 -18.29 23.37 -15.37
C GLY A 531 -18.48 22.07 -16.16
N ASP A 532 -17.40 21.58 -16.76
CA ASP A 532 -17.37 20.34 -17.52
C ASP A 532 -16.69 19.25 -16.69
N ASP A 533 -17.48 18.29 -16.20
CA ASP A 533 -17.02 17.20 -15.32
C ASP A 533 -16.36 17.73 -14.02
N ASP A 534 -16.91 18.82 -13.46
CA ASP A 534 -16.48 19.40 -12.20
C ASP A 534 -17.40 18.93 -11.06
N TRP A 535 -16.80 18.26 -10.08
CA TRP A 535 -17.52 17.57 -9.01
C TRP A 535 -16.99 17.97 -7.64
N LEU A 536 -17.88 18.04 -6.67
CA LEU A 536 -17.59 18.32 -5.28
C LEU A 536 -18.02 17.12 -4.42
N ALA A 537 -17.10 16.54 -3.69
CA ALA A 537 -17.44 15.60 -2.63
C ALA A 537 -17.75 16.38 -1.35
N VAL A 538 -18.84 16.04 -0.69
CA VAL A 538 -19.30 16.69 0.53
C VAL A 538 -19.70 15.63 1.56
N THR A 539 -19.41 15.90 2.83
CA THR A 539 -19.94 15.10 3.95
C THR A 539 -20.70 16.00 4.88
N LEU A 540 -21.99 15.71 5.04
CA LEU A 540 -22.92 16.49 5.84
C LEU A 540 -23.16 15.80 7.19
N ARG A 541 -22.95 16.55 8.27
CA ARG A 541 -23.07 16.12 9.65
C ARG A 541 -24.24 16.79 10.35
N ALA A 542 -24.62 16.30 11.50
CA ALA A 542 -25.61 16.95 12.34
C ALA A 542 -25.21 18.41 12.66
N GLY A 543 -26.12 19.35 12.45
CA GLY A 543 -25.91 20.79 12.64
C GLY A 543 -25.35 21.55 11.43
N ASP A 544 -25.07 20.86 10.31
CA ASP A 544 -24.62 21.53 9.09
C ASP A 544 -25.76 22.28 8.37
N ASP A 545 -27.00 21.91 8.59
CA ASP A 545 -28.18 22.66 8.17
C ASP A 545 -28.20 24.09 8.75
N GLU A 546 -27.87 24.24 10.03
CA GLU A 546 -27.76 25.57 10.67
C GLU A 546 -26.56 26.36 10.12
N ARG A 547 -25.43 25.71 9.85
CA ARG A 547 -24.21 26.34 9.29
C ARG A 547 -24.40 26.81 7.85
N LEU A 548 -25.28 26.16 7.10
CA LEU A 548 -25.54 26.44 5.69
C LEU A 548 -26.81 27.26 5.44
N ALA A 549 -27.56 27.64 6.48
CA ALA A 549 -28.84 28.32 6.37
C ALA A 549 -28.78 29.68 5.65
N ASP A 550 -27.63 30.34 5.62
CA ASP A 550 -27.41 31.61 4.87
C ASP A 550 -27.00 31.37 3.41
N LEU A 551 -26.66 30.15 3.05
CA LEU A 551 -26.14 29.79 1.73
C LEU A 551 -27.17 29.05 0.88
N LEU A 552 -28.04 28.27 1.52
CA LEU A 552 -28.96 27.36 0.86
C LEU A 552 -30.41 27.81 0.99
N ASP A 553 -31.21 27.57 -0.04
CA ASP A 553 -32.67 27.67 0.06
C ASP A 553 -33.18 26.55 0.99
N PRO A 554 -34.20 26.85 1.83
CA PRO A 554 -34.78 25.85 2.70
C PRO A 554 -35.27 24.60 1.94
N ASP A 555 -34.85 23.44 2.36
CA ASP A 555 -35.30 22.15 1.87
C ASP A 555 -35.27 21.14 3.03
N ASP A 556 -36.16 20.14 3.01
CA ASP A 556 -36.17 19.06 3.99
C ASP A 556 -34.99 18.08 3.80
N ASP A 557 -34.31 18.12 2.64
CA ASP A 557 -33.18 17.25 2.28
C ASP A 557 -31.95 18.13 1.99
N LEU A 558 -31.04 18.16 2.96
CA LEU A 558 -29.84 18.99 2.90
C LEU A 558 -28.92 18.62 1.73
N VAL A 559 -28.82 17.32 1.37
CA VAL A 559 -28.02 16.87 0.22
C VAL A 559 -28.56 17.46 -1.07
N LYS A 560 -29.91 17.47 -1.24
CA LYS A 560 -30.54 18.09 -2.42
C LYS A 560 -30.36 19.60 -2.46
N ALA A 561 -30.43 20.27 -1.31
CA ALA A 561 -30.20 21.71 -1.24
C ALA A 561 -28.78 22.08 -1.66
N VAL A 562 -27.77 21.35 -1.13
CA VAL A 562 -26.36 21.51 -1.54
C VAL A 562 -26.18 21.23 -3.03
N SER A 563 -26.78 20.14 -3.54
CA SER A 563 -26.68 19.75 -4.97
C SER A 563 -27.24 20.83 -5.91
N ARG A 564 -28.41 21.41 -5.58
CA ARG A 564 -29.00 22.51 -6.38
C ARG A 564 -28.15 23.77 -6.37
N TRP A 565 -27.62 24.13 -5.21
CA TRP A 565 -26.76 25.29 -5.06
C TRP A 565 -25.44 25.10 -5.80
N ALA A 566 -24.75 23.97 -5.59
CA ALA A 566 -23.46 23.66 -6.18
C ALA A 566 -23.49 23.62 -7.71
N ALA A 567 -24.60 23.17 -8.31
CA ALA A 567 -24.76 23.10 -9.77
C ALA A 567 -24.61 24.46 -10.48
N ALA A 568 -24.77 25.58 -9.77
CA ALA A 568 -24.64 26.95 -10.30
C ALA A 568 -23.31 27.61 -9.94
N VAL A 569 -22.44 26.94 -9.17
CA VAL A 569 -21.22 27.51 -8.58
C VAL A 569 -19.98 26.78 -9.10
N PRO A 570 -18.88 27.47 -9.48
CA PRO A 570 -17.62 26.82 -9.80
C PRO A 570 -17.11 25.98 -8.63
N VAL A 571 -16.55 24.80 -8.91
CA VAL A 571 -16.20 23.80 -7.87
C VAL A 571 -15.27 24.34 -6.78
N GLY A 572 -14.28 25.16 -7.15
CA GLY A 572 -13.36 25.76 -6.18
C GLY A 572 -14.04 26.76 -5.25
N GLU A 573 -14.99 27.56 -5.78
CA GLU A 573 -15.78 28.51 -4.98
C GLU A 573 -16.75 27.76 -4.05
N ALA A 574 -17.38 26.69 -4.54
CA ALA A 574 -18.27 25.86 -3.76
C ALA A 574 -17.53 25.21 -2.59
N MET A 575 -16.36 24.63 -2.85
CA MET A 575 -15.49 24.04 -1.82
C MET A 575 -15.12 25.07 -0.74
N LEU A 576 -14.64 26.25 -1.14
CA LEU A 576 -14.23 27.30 -0.21
C LEU A 576 -15.41 27.80 0.64
N ALA A 577 -16.60 27.93 0.05
CA ALA A 577 -17.81 28.40 0.74
C ALA A 577 -18.26 27.42 1.84
N LEU A 578 -18.18 26.11 1.58
CA LEU A 578 -18.51 25.06 2.56
C LEU A 578 -17.42 24.95 3.64
N GLN A 579 -16.16 24.93 3.26
CA GLN A 579 -15.04 24.86 4.20
C GLN A 579 -15.00 26.07 5.15
N ALA A 580 -15.32 27.28 4.66
CA ALA A 580 -15.41 28.48 5.50
C ALA A 580 -16.50 28.38 6.59
N ARG A 581 -17.47 27.47 6.43
CA ARG A 581 -18.55 27.17 7.39
C ARG A 581 -18.27 25.93 8.22
N GLY A 582 -17.09 25.30 8.05
CA GLY A 582 -16.69 24.09 8.75
C GLY A 582 -17.39 22.82 8.25
N VAL A 583 -17.92 22.84 7.02
CA VAL A 583 -18.52 21.68 6.38
C VAL A 583 -17.47 21.00 5.51
N ALA A 584 -17.31 19.68 5.69
CA ALA A 584 -16.30 18.91 4.97
C ALA A 584 -16.64 18.82 3.47
N ALA A 585 -15.81 19.44 2.64
CA ALA A 585 -15.97 19.45 1.20
C ALA A 585 -14.61 19.44 0.49
N GLY A 586 -14.53 18.73 -0.63
CA GLY A 586 -13.32 18.62 -1.46
C GLY A 586 -13.66 18.62 -2.95
N ALA A 587 -13.00 19.49 -3.73
CA ALA A 587 -13.10 19.47 -5.18
C ALA A 587 -12.43 18.21 -5.73
N LEU A 588 -13.04 17.58 -6.73
CA LEU A 588 -12.41 16.51 -7.47
C LEU A 588 -11.18 17.05 -8.21
N LEU A 589 -10.00 16.69 -7.76
CA LEU A 589 -8.75 17.00 -8.43
C LEU A 589 -8.33 15.85 -9.35
N ARG A 590 -7.84 16.23 -10.52
CA ARG A 590 -7.19 15.31 -11.46
C ARG A 590 -5.71 15.22 -11.14
N LEU A 591 -5.05 14.17 -11.59
CA LEU A 591 -3.66 13.91 -11.21
C LEU A 591 -2.69 15.07 -11.53
N PRO A 592 -2.76 15.76 -12.70
CA PRO A 592 -1.93 16.93 -12.93
C PRO A 592 -2.20 18.07 -11.94
N GLU A 593 -3.47 18.24 -11.53
CA GLU A 593 -3.89 19.30 -10.61
C GLU A 593 -3.36 19.11 -9.18
N LEU A 594 -3.02 17.85 -8.80
CA LEU A 594 -2.37 17.58 -7.51
C LEU A 594 -1.01 18.26 -7.36
N LEU A 595 -0.27 18.44 -8.46
CA LEU A 595 1.04 19.11 -8.44
C LEU A 595 0.93 20.61 -8.22
N GLU A 596 -0.24 21.18 -8.42
CA GLU A 596 -0.55 22.59 -8.26
C GLU A 596 -1.45 22.85 -7.04
N ASP A 597 -1.91 21.80 -6.34
CA ASP A 597 -2.76 21.97 -5.15
C ASP A 597 -2.04 22.77 -4.06
N PRO A 598 -2.67 23.86 -3.56
CA PRO A 598 -2.02 24.78 -2.62
C PRO A 598 -1.53 24.12 -1.33
N GLN A 599 -2.22 23.10 -0.82
CA GLN A 599 -1.82 22.37 0.39
C GLN A 599 -0.61 21.51 0.13
N LEU A 600 -0.63 20.71 -0.94
CA LEU A 600 0.47 19.82 -1.30
C LEU A 600 1.74 20.60 -1.66
N VAL A 601 1.58 21.75 -2.36
CA VAL A 601 2.70 22.66 -2.66
C VAL A 601 3.28 23.28 -1.39
N ALA A 602 2.44 23.83 -0.52
CA ALA A 602 2.89 24.46 0.74
C ALA A 602 3.57 23.47 1.68
N ARG A 603 3.18 22.21 1.61
CA ARG A 603 3.78 21.14 2.40
C ARG A 603 4.95 20.44 1.71
N HIS A 604 5.30 20.80 0.49
CA HIS A 604 6.35 20.16 -0.30
C HIS A 604 6.14 18.62 -0.39
N ALA A 605 4.92 18.21 -0.72
CA ALA A 605 4.53 16.80 -0.72
C ALA A 605 5.23 15.99 -1.82
N PHE A 606 5.62 16.64 -2.91
CA PHE A 606 6.29 16.02 -4.06
C PHE A 606 7.77 16.38 -4.13
N ALA A 607 8.56 15.43 -4.60
CA ALA A 607 9.94 15.58 -5.06
C ALA A 607 10.05 15.10 -6.52
N GLU A 608 11.15 15.42 -7.17
CA GLU A 608 11.46 14.94 -8.52
C GLU A 608 12.36 13.71 -8.46
N LEU A 609 11.92 12.61 -9.05
CA LEU A 609 12.74 11.43 -9.30
C LEU A 609 13.35 11.54 -10.70
N VAL A 610 14.67 11.63 -10.75
CA VAL A 610 15.46 11.66 -11.98
C VAL A 610 16.07 10.29 -12.24
N HIS A 611 15.89 9.77 -13.44
CA HIS A 611 16.56 8.54 -13.90
C HIS A 611 17.07 8.73 -15.33
N HIS A 612 18.28 8.27 -15.63
CA HIS A 612 18.93 8.50 -16.94
C HIS A 612 18.17 7.89 -18.13
N ASP A 613 17.42 6.80 -17.89
CA ASP A 613 16.59 6.14 -18.91
C ASP A 613 15.16 6.69 -19.01
N LEU A 614 14.78 7.63 -18.16
CA LEU A 614 13.49 8.30 -18.28
C LEU A 614 13.62 9.58 -19.10
N PRO A 615 12.63 9.90 -19.95
CA PRO A 615 12.68 11.06 -20.83
C PRO A 615 12.60 12.41 -20.08
N ALA A 616 12.10 12.41 -18.85
CA ALA A 616 11.97 13.56 -17.97
C ALA A 616 11.87 13.12 -16.51
N PRO A 617 12.16 14.02 -15.53
CA PRO A 617 11.86 13.78 -14.14
C PRO A 617 10.39 13.41 -13.93
N VAL A 618 10.12 12.55 -12.94
CA VAL A 618 8.75 12.16 -12.57
C VAL A 618 8.45 12.56 -11.14
N PRO A 619 7.20 12.97 -10.84
CA PRO A 619 6.79 13.24 -9.47
C PRO A 619 6.91 12.00 -8.59
N ALA A 620 7.41 12.19 -7.39
CA ALA A 620 7.55 11.15 -6.38
C ALA A 620 7.22 11.72 -5.00
N SER A 621 6.89 10.85 -4.04
CA SER A 621 6.72 11.25 -2.66
C SER A 621 8.03 11.80 -2.09
N ALA A 622 7.98 12.98 -1.48
CA ALA A 622 9.14 13.59 -0.82
C ALA A 622 9.47 12.90 0.52
N ARG A 623 8.44 12.33 1.20
CA ARG A 623 8.58 11.75 2.54
C ARG A 623 7.37 10.88 2.90
N ALA A 624 7.50 10.05 3.92
CA ALA A 624 6.38 9.28 4.49
C ALA A 624 5.47 10.14 5.39
N ALA A 625 6.07 11.12 6.09
CA ALA A 625 5.42 12.10 6.95
C ALA A 625 6.36 13.30 7.14
N ARG A 626 5.88 14.43 7.68
CA ARG A 626 6.78 15.54 8.07
C ARG A 626 7.39 15.25 9.42
N PHE A 627 8.69 15.06 9.42
CA PHE A 627 9.50 14.90 10.62
C PHE A 627 10.18 16.24 10.98
N SER A 628 10.37 16.51 12.27
CA SER A 628 11.05 17.73 12.71
C SER A 628 12.55 17.69 12.48
N SER A 629 13.17 16.52 12.48
CA SER A 629 14.63 16.37 12.35
C SER A 629 15.10 15.26 11.42
N ILE A 630 14.25 14.27 11.09
CA ILE A 630 14.58 13.26 10.07
C ILE A 630 14.51 13.93 8.70
N PRO A 631 15.58 13.88 7.89
CA PRO A 631 15.62 14.57 6.60
C PRO A 631 14.70 13.92 5.58
N ASP A 632 14.24 14.72 4.60
CA ASP A 632 13.47 14.24 3.46
C ASP A 632 14.20 13.14 2.68
N VAL A 633 13.43 12.33 1.96
CA VAL A 633 13.96 11.19 1.20
C VAL A 633 14.91 11.67 0.09
N GLU A 634 16.09 11.07 0.03
CA GLU A 634 17.00 11.24 -1.09
C GLU A 634 16.51 10.42 -2.29
N GLN A 635 16.19 11.10 -3.38
CA GLN A 635 15.64 10.46 -4.59
C GLN A 635 16.77 9.81 -5.41
N ARG A 636 17.30 8.68 -4.93
CA ARG A 636 18.32 7.90 -5.68
C ARG A 636 17.66 7.12 -6.80
N PRO A 637 18.29 7.02 -7.99
CA PRO A 637 17.77 6.23 -9.10
C PRO A 637 17.54 4.76 -8.73
N ALA A 638 16.60 4.11 -9.41
CA ALA A 638 16.47 2.66 -9.35
C ALA A 638 17.63 1.98 -10.12
N PRO A 639 18.10 0.80 -9.68
CA PRO A 639 19.25 0.15 -10.33
C PRO A 639 18.85 -0.62 -11.60
N GLU A 640 19.79 -0.75 -12.53
CA GLU A 640 19.73 -1.77 -13.57
C GLU A 640 19.79 -3.18 -12.97
N LEU A 641 19.31 -4.19 -13.71
CA LEU A 641 19.37 -5.58 -13.24
C LEU A 641 20.80 -6.06 -13.09
N GLY A 642 21.23 -6.37 -11.87
CA GLY A 642 22.59 -6.84 -11.57
C GLY A 642 23.64 -5.74 -11.53
N GLN A 643 23.25 -4.47 -11.53
CA GLN A 643 24.15 -3.32 -11.50
C GLN A 643 25.19 -3.41 -10.37
N ASP A 644 24.77 -3.81 -9.19
CA ASP A 644 25.62 -3.80 -8.00
C ASP A 644 26.11 -5.20 -7.60
N THR A 645 25.89 -6.21 -8.46
CA THR A 645 26.21 -7.62 -8.16
C THR A 645 27.66 -7.80 -7.72
N ARG A 646 28.61 -7.25 -8.48
CA ARG A 646 30.04 -7.39 -8.18
C ARG A 646 30.40 -6.74 -6.85
N GLU A 647 29.96 -5.53 -6.63
CA GLU A 647 30.21 -4.80 -5.38
C GLU A 647 29.63 -5.54 -4.17
N VAL A 648 28.38 -5.98 -4.26
CA VAL A 648 27.69 -6.71 -3.18
C VAL A 648 28.43 -8.00 -2.83
N LEU A 649 28.80 -8.82 -3.82
CA LEU A 649 29.48 -10.09 -3.60
C LEU A 649 30.91 -9.91 -3.05
N GLN A 650 31.65 -8.95 -3.57
CA GLN A 650 33.01 -8.67 -3.08
C GLN A 650 32.99 -8.11 -1.65
N ARG A 651 32.12 -7.16 -1.38
CA ARG A 651 32.03 -6.47 -0.08
C ARG A 651 31.47 -7.36 1.02
N LEU A 652 30.41 -8.10 0.73
CA LEU A 652 29.72 -8.89 1.76
C LEU A 652 30.25 -10.32 1.88
N LEU A 653 30.65 -10.94 0.77
CA LEU A 653 31.10 -12.34 0.79
C LEU A 653 32.62 -12.47 0.54
N ALA A 654 33.34 -11.35 0.44
CA ALA A 654 34.80 -11.32 0.21
C ALA A 654 35.25 -12.14 -1.03
N LEU A 655 34.38 -12.28 -2.05
CA LEU A 655 34.75 -13.00 -3.29
C LEU A 655 35.74 -12.19 -4.10
N GLY A 656 36.73 -12.89 -4.70
CA GLY A 656 37.66 -12.27 -5.65
C GLY A 656 36.98 -11.92 -6.98
N SER A 657 37.63 -11.05 -7.80
CA SER A 657 37.10 -10.74 -9.12
C SER A 657 36.98 -11.96 -10.01
N ASP A 658 37.97 -12.87 -9.96
CA ASP A 658 37.97 -14.12 -10.74
C ASP A 658 36.85 -15.06 -10.33
N ASP A 659 36.50 -15.11 -9.02
CA ASP A 659 35.39 -15.90 -8.53
C ASP A 659 34.05 -15.37 -9.06
N VAL A 660 33.88 -14.06 -9.05
CA VAL A 660 32.65 -13.42 -9.58
C VAL A 660 32.57 -13.64 -11.10
N ASP A 661 33.68 -13.53 -11.83
CA ASP A 661 33.71 -13.78 -13.28
C ASP A 661 33.35 -15.25 -13.60
N ALA A 662 33.81 -16.20 -12.78
CA ALA A 662 33.44 -17.62 -12.91
C ALA A 662 31.96 -17.84 -12.68
N LEU A 663 31.35 -17.17 -11.68
CA LEU A 663 29.90 -17.23 -11.41
C LEU A 663 29.08 -16.60 -12.55
N VAL A 664 29.55 -15.52 -13.16
CA VAL A 664 28.92 -14.90 -14.35
C VAL A 664 28.98 -15.88 -15.53
N ALA A 665 30.17 -16.46 -15.80
CA ALA A 665 30.35 -17.43 -16.89
C ALA A 665 29.47 -18.68 -16.71
N ALA A 666 29.21 -19.10 -15.46
CA ALA A 666 28.33 -20.22 -15.13
C ALA A 666 26.84 -19.86 -15.16
N GLY A 667 26.47 -18.58 -15.36
CA GLY A 667 25.09 -18.11 -15.35
C GLY A 667 24.43 -18.11 -13.96
N VAL A 668 25.23 -18.20 -12.89
CA VAL A 668 24.76 -18.15 -11.50
C VAL A 668 24.40 -16.72 -11.09
N VAL A 669 25.22 -15.77 -11.51
CA VAL A 669 25.00 -14.34 -11.28
C VAL A 669 25.00 -13.57 -12.59
N HIS A 670 24.39 -12.39 -12.56
CA HIS A 670 24.39 -11.43 -13.67
C HIS A 670 25.00 -10.11 -13.20
N CYS A 671 25.89 -9.55 -14.01
CA CYS A 671 26.46 -8.22 -13.83
C CYS A 671 26.21 -7.40 -15.10
N VAL A 672 25.93 -6.11 -14.95
CA VAL A 672 25.86 -5.15 -16.08
C VAL A 672 27.28 -4.63 -16.38
#